data_f350388e025de4c6cb3a0e2d2202b36e
#
_entry.id   f350388e025de4c6cb3a0e2d2202b36e
#
_cell.length_a   1.000
_cell.length_b   1.000
_cell.length_c   1.000
_cell.angle_alpha   90.00
_cell.angle_beta   90.00
_cell.angle_gamma   90.00
#
_symmetry.space_group_name_H-M   'P 1'
#
loop_
_entity.id
_entity.type
_entity.pdbx_description
1 polymer ?
#
loop_
_entity_poly.entity_id
_entity_poly.type
_entity_poly.pdbx_seq_one_letter_code
_entity_poly.pdbx_strand_id
1 'polypeptide(L)'
;MKVIKRDGKIVDYDRSKIVRAIEKANAEVAPEERLPRDRIDAVIDRIEALKRPRMLVEDIQDLVEQGLVEENKFHLAKTYIIYRYNRALVRKANTTDESILSLLRNENQELAEENSNKNTMIAATQRDYIAGEVSRDLTRRLLLPEFISKAHDEGAIHFHDADYFVQPIFNCCLINIGDMLDNGTVMNGKLIESPKSFQVACTVMTQIIACVASNQYGGQSVDLRHLGKYLRRSREKFRRHIEADCAGHADAETLHRLVEDRVRDELKSGVQTIQYQINTLMTTNGQSPFVTLFLNLQEDDPYLEENAMIVEEVLRQRLEGIKNEAGAYITPAFPKLVYVLDEHNCLKGGKYDYITELAVKCSAKRMYPDYISAKKMRENYEGNVFSPMGCRSFLAPWKDENGNYKFEGRFNQGVVSLNLPQIGILARGDMDKFWSLLEERLELCYQALMCRHNALKQVRSDSSPIHWQYGAIARLPKGAPIKPLLYGGYSSISLGYIGLYEVTKLMTGVSHTQPGGTEFALKVMNRLRKACDDWKAKTNIGFALYGTPAESLCYRFARIDKERFGTIPDVTDKGYYTNSYHVDVREHIDAFHKFTFESQFQKISTGGCISYVEIPNMRHNLEALKEVVRFIYDNIQYAEFNTKSDYCQVCGFDGEIIINDDNQWECPVCHNKDRAKMNVTRRTCGYLGENYWNVGKTKEIKARVLHL
;
A
#
# COMPACT_ATOMS: atom_id res chain seq x y z
N MET A 1 29.74 31.90 12.84
CA MET A 1 29.29 30.53 12.51
C MET A 1 27.85 30.34 12.97
N LYS A 2 26.98 29.71 12.18
CA LYS A 2 25.61 29.34 12.57
C LYS A 2 25.54 27.82 12.72
N VAL A 3 24.69 27.36 13.64
CA VAL A 3 24.49 25.93 13.89
C VAL A 3 23.10 25.56 13.43
N ILE A 4 23.02 24.54 12.60
CA ILE A 4 21.76 23.92 12.19
C ILE A 4 21.44 22.83 13.22
N LYS A 5 20.39 23.05 14.01
CA LYS A 5 19.89 22.08 14.96
C LYS A 5 19.25 20.89 14.26
N ARG A 6 18.99 19.79 15.00
CA ARG A 6 18.31 18.58 14.49
C ARG A 6 16.90 18.83 13.98
N ASP A 7 16.21 19.83 14.53
CA ASP A 7 14.88 20.31 14.11
C ASP A 7 14.92 21.29 12.92
N GLY A 8 16.07 21.44 12.25
CA GLY A 8 16.28 22.34 11.13
C GLY A 8 16.45 23.82 11.50
N LYS A 9 16.23 24.21 12.76
CA LYS A 9 16.40 25.61 13.21
C LYS A 9 17.84 26.04 13.16
N ILE A 10 18.07 27.24 12.60
CA ILE A 10 19.39 27.85 12.53
C ILE A 10 19.54 28.80 13.73
N VAL A 11 20.55 28.55 14.55
CA VAL A 11 20.87 29.35 15.74
C VAL A 11 22.32 29.85 15.69
N ASP A 12 22.62 30.82 16.51
CA ASP A 12 24.01 31.26 16.69
C ASP A 12 24.85 30.18 17.38
N TYR A 13 26.08 30.06 16.93
CA TYR A 13 27.07 29.20 17.58
C TYR A 13 27.36 29.68 18.99
N ASP A 14 27.37 28.77 19.93
CA ASP A 14 27.62 29.03 21.33
C ASP A 14 28.69 28.06 21.86
N ARG A 15 29.95 28.56 21.92
CA ARG A 15 31.10 27.82 22.42
C ARG A 15 30.88 27.22 23.79
N SER A 16 30.16 27.94 24.68
CA SER A 16 29.95 27.53 26.04
C SER A 16 29.19 26.21 26.20
N LYS A 17 28.38 25.85 25.17
CA LYS A 17 27.63 24.58 25.16
C LYS A 17 28.56 23.40 24.94
N ILE A 18 29.55 23.53 24.08
CA ILE A 18 30.55 22.48 23.83
C ILE A 18 31.43 22.30 25.07
N VAL A 19 31.91 23.40 25.60
CA VAL A 19 32.70 23.40 26.87
C VAL A 19 31.94 22.61 27.93
N ARG A 20 30.72 23.01 28.23
CA ARG A 20 29.90 22.36 29.28
C ARG A 20 29.65 20.86 29.00
N ALA A 21 29.56 20.47 27.75
CA ALA A 21 29.38 19.05 27.40
C ALA A 21 30.66 18.24 27.69
N ILE A 22 31.84 18.78 27.33
CA ILE A 22 33.12 18.13 27.63
C ILE A 22 33.39 18.12 29.15
N GLU A 23 33.13 19.22 29.86
CA GLU A 23 33.30 19.31 31.32
C GLU A 23 32.44 18.30 32.09
N LYS A 24 31.21 18.04 31.63
CA LYS A 24 30.36 17.00 32.19
C LYS A 24 30.96 15.61 32.03
N ALA A 25 31.45 15.27 30.83
CA ALA A 25 32.14 14.00 30.60
C ALA A 25 33.45 13.93 31.45
N ASN A 26 34.18 15.04 31.56
CA ASN A 26 35.37 15.17 32.36
C ASN A 26 35.15 14.86 33.85
N ALA A 27 33.98 15.25 34.37
CA ALA A 27 33.63 15.00 35.77
C ALA A 27 33.44 13.50 36.10
N GLU A 28 33.10 12.71 35.08
CA GLU A 28 32.80 11.28 35.21
C GLU A 28 34.02 10.36 35.02
N VAL A 29 35.19 10.94 34.66
CA VAL A 29 36.45 10.18 34.51
C VAL A 29 37.45 10.43 35.64
N ALA A 30 38.37 9.50 35.84
CA ALA A 30 39.43 9.61 36.84
C ALA A 30 40.28 10.88 36.59
N PRO A 31 40.85 11.51 37.67
CA PRO A 31 41.57 12.78 37.54
C PRO A 31 42.70 12.76 36.51
N GLU A 32 43.40 11.67 36.36
CA GLU A 32 44.49 11.47 35.39
C GLU A 32 44.01 11.38 33.92
N GLU A 33 42.75 11.04 33.72
CA GLU A 33 42.11 10.97 32.38
C GLU A 33 41.41 12.28 32.00
N ARG A 34 41.32 13.25 32.92
CA ARG A 34 40.67 14.54 32.68
C ARG A 34 41.48 15.38 31.71
N LEU A 35 40.77 16.12 30.88
CA LEU A 35 41.35 17.11 29.98
C LEU A 35 41.34 18.49 30.67
N PRO A 36 42.50 19.15 30.85
CA PRO A 36 42.54 20.49 31.39
C PRO A 36 41.82 21.51 30.51
N ARG A 37 41.43 22.65 31.09
CA ARG A 37 40.61 23.66 30.43
C ARG A 37 41.25 24.23 29.17
N ASP A 38 42.53 24.52 29.19
CA ASP A 38 43.31 25.01 28.03
C ASP A 38 43.29 24.02 26.86
N ARG A 39 43.30 22.73 27.15
CA ARG A 39 43.23 21.67 26.10
C ARG A 39 41.82 21.50 25.59
N ILE A 40 40.76 21.66 26.41
CA ILE A 40 39.37 21.73 25.99
C ILE A 40 39.19 22.89 25.01
N ASP A 41 39.72 24.06 25.36
CA ASP A 41 39.67 25.24 24.50
C ASP A 41 40.40 24.98 23.17
N ALA A 42 41.56 24.30 23.19
CA ALA A 42 42.29 23.93 21.96
C ALA A 42 41.50 23.00 21.05
N VAL A 43 40.74 22.02 21.59
CA VAL A 43 39.83 21.18 20.79
C VAL A 43 38.77 22.03 20.08
N ILE A 44 38.18 22.99 20.80
CA ILE A 44 37.13 23.86 20.26
C ILE A 44 37.71 24.85 19.25
N ASP A 45 38.91 25.40 19.48
CA ASP A 45 39.59 26.31 18.55
C ASP A 45 39.86 25.65 17.19
N ARG A 46 40.18 24.33 17.17
CA ARG A 46 40.31 23.56 15.91
C ARG A 46 39.01 23.51 15.13
N ILE A 47 37.88 23.35 15.84
CA ILE A 47 36.55 23.36 15.20
C ILE A 47 36.22 24.74 14.60
N GLU A 48 36.50 25.79 15.39
CA GLU A 48 36.29 27.17 14.95
C GLU A 48 37.23 27.58 13.81
N ALA A 49 38.46 27.04 13.79
CA ALA A 49 39.43 27.26 12.69
C ALA A 49 38.99 26.72 11.35
N LEU A 50 38.01 25.83 11.27
CA LEU A 50 37.41 25.37 10.01
C LEU A 50 36.66 26.47 9.26
N LYS A 51 36.33 27.59 9.93
CA LYS A 51 35.67 28.80 9.37
C LYS A 51 34.42 28.50 8.50
N ARG A 52 33.71 27.42 8.79
CA ARG A 52 32.48 27.07 8.06
C ARG A 52 31.36 28.05 8.45
N PRO A 53 30.63 28.65 7.48
CA PRO A 53 29.57 29.61 7.80
C PRO A 53 28.39 28.95 8.51
N ARG A 54 28.12 27.67 8.23
CA ARG A 54 27.09 26.84 8.85
C ARG A 54 27.60 25.42 9.08
N MET A 55 27.22 24.80 10.21
CA MET A 55 27.52 23.40 10.52
C MET A 55 26.31 22.74 11.16
N LEU A 56 26.10 21.45 10.91
CA LEU A 56 25.15 20.63 11.66
C LEU A 56 25.66 20.43 13.08
N VAL A 57 24.73 20.36 14.03
CA VAL A 57 25.08 20.05 15.44
C VAL A 57 25.77 18.68 15.55
N GLU A 58 25.44 17.73 14.71
CA GLU A 58 26.07 16.41 14.68
C GLU A 58 27.54 16.51 14.21
N ASP A 59 27.81 17.24 13.13
CA ASP A 59 29.18 17.46 12.64
C ASP A 59 30.08 18.08 13.72
N ILE A 60 29.53 19.01 14.50
CA ILE A 60 30.26 19.62 15.62
C ILE A 60 30.58 18.58 16.70
N GLN A 61 29.63 17.71 17.01
CA GLN A 61 29.83 16.66 18.01
C GLN A 61 30.82 15.60 17.55
N ASP A 62 30.83 15.23 16.27
CA ASP A 62 31.79 14.30 15.68
C ASP A 62 33.21 14.88 15.73
N LEU A 63 33.36 16.18 15.45
CA LEU A 63 34.64 16.87 15.58
C LEU A 63 35.13 16.97 17.04
N VAL A 64 34.21 17.10 17.99
CA VAL A 64 34.58 17.04 19.42
C VAL A 64 35.09 15.65 19.79
N GLU A 65 34.40 14.59 19.37
CA GLU A 65 34.81 13.20 19.62
C GLU A 65 36.22 12.95 19.06
N GLN A 66 36.42 13.34 17.79
CA GLN A 66 37.73 13.25 17.15
C GLN A 66 38.81 14.00 17.89
N GLY A 67 38.52 15.24 18.29
CA GLY A 67 39.46 16.07 19.07
C GLY A 67 39.85 15.46 20.41
N LEU A 68 38.91 14.84 21.13
CA LEU A 68 39.19 14.14 22.37
C LEU A 68 40.07 12.88 22.19
N VAL A 69 39.88 12.17 21.09
CA VAL A 69 40.75 11.03 20.71
C VAL A 69 42.17 11.50 20.37
N GLU A 70 42.30 12.60 19.60
CA GLU A 70 43.58 13.20 19.24
C GLU A 70 44.39 13.69 20.44
N GLU A 71 43.70 14.12 21.53
CA GLU A 71 44.34 14.45 22.80
C GLU A 71 44.77 13.19 23.60
N ASN A 72 44.66 11.99 23.05
CA ASN A 72 44.95 10.69 23.67
C ASN A 72 44.16 10.42 24.98
N LYS A 73 42.99 11.05 25.13
CA LYS A 73 42.09 10.87 26.28
C LYS A 73 40.96 9.87 25.92
N PHE A 74 41.34 8.63 25.71
CA PHE A 74 40.42 7.59 25.19
C PHE A 74 39.25 7.30 26.14
N HIS A 75 39.47 7.30 27.46
CA HIS A 75 38.40 7.09 28.42
C HIS A 75 37.42 8.27 28.45
N LEU A 76 37.95 9.51 28.36
CA LEU A 76 37.11 10.70 28.24
C LEU A 76 36.30 10.70 26.93
N ALA A 77 36.94 10.38 25.80
CA ALA A 77 36.26 10.27 24.53
C ALA A 77 35.14 9.21 24.57
N LYS A 78 35.43 8.02 25.12
CA LYS A 78 34.42 6.98 25.32
C LYS A 78 33.27 7.42 26.21
N THR A 79 33.55 8.09 27.32
CA THR A 79 32.52 8.64 28.22
C THR A 79 31.66 9.68 27.54
N TYR A 80 32.28 10.57 26.74
CA TYR A 80 31.55 11.58 25.93
C TYR A 80 30.64 10.93 24.90
N ILE A 81 31.13 9.91 24.17
CA ILE A 81 30.35 9.15 23.19
C ILE A 81 29.15 8.44 23.82
N ILE A 82 29.38 7.76 24.98
CA ILE A 82 28.31 7.09 25.72
C ILE A 82 27.30 8.12 26.25
N TYR A 83 27.73 9.24 26.77
CA TYR A 83 26.85 10.32 27.21
C TYR A 83 25.99 10.85 26.05
N ARG A 84 26.62 11.12 24.88
CA ARG A 84 25.92 11.53 23.66
C ARG A 84 24.89 10.50 23.23
N TYR A 85 25.28 9.23 23.20
CA TYR A 85 24.40 8.10 22.84
C TYR A 85 23.20 8.00 23.79
N ASN A 86 23.43 8.01 25.09
CA ASN A 86 22.37 7.98 26.12
C ASN A 86 21.41 9.17 25.96
N ARG A 87 21.94 10.37 25.70
CA ARG A 87 21.14 11.57 25.44
C ARG A 87 20.32 11.45 24.16
N ALA A 88 20.85 10.78 23.14
CA ALA A 88 20.11 10.49 21.90
C ALA A 88 18.98 9.49 22.16
N LEU A 89 19.23 8.45 22.96
CA LEU A 89 18.21 7.47 23.38
C LEU A 89 17.08 8.13 24.17
N VAL A 90 17.42 8.96 25.20
CA VAL A 90 16.41 9.68 26.01
C VAL A 90 15.58 10.63 25.16
N ARG A 91 16.17 11.31 24.18
CA ARG A 91 15.42 12.17 23.25
C ARG A 91 14.50 11.37 22.32
N LYS A 92 14.98 10.20 21.83
CA LYS A 92 14.15 9.31 21.00
C LYS A 92 12.98 8.74 21.79
N ALA A 93 13.20 8.33 23.04
CA ALA A 93 12.13 7.89 23.91
C ALA A 93 11.12 9.02 24.21
N ASN A 94 11.59 10.24 24.50
CA ASN A 94 10.71 11.38 24.72
C ASN A 94 9.88 11.75 23.49
N THR A 95 10.41 11.57 22.26
CA THR A 95 9.62 11.81 21.03
C THR A 95 8.54 10.75 20.83
N THR A 96 8.78 9.51 21.21
CA THR A 96 7.77 8.43 21.14
C THR A 96 6.67 8.66 22.18
N ASP A 97 7.02 8.99 23.41
CA ASP A 97 6.06 9.31 24.48
C ASP A 97 5.21 10.53 24.10
N GLU A 98 5.80 11.58 23.54
CA GLU A 98 5.11 12.78 23.08
C GLU A 98 4.16 12.46 21.89
N SER A 99 4.59 11.63 20.96
CA SER A 99 3.75 11.15 19.84
C SER A 99 2.53 10.38 20.37
N ILE A 100 2.72 9.48 21.34
CA ILE A 100 1.64 8.73 21.97
C ILE A 100 0.70 9.66 22.74
N LEU A 101 1.22 10.57 23.55
CA LEU A 101 0.41 11.50 24.34
C LEU A 101 -0.40 12.46 23.45
N SER A 102 0.19 12.97 22.38
CA SER A 102 -0.52 13.82 21.41
C SER A 102 -1.60 13.05 20.65
N LEU A 103 -1.36 11.78 20.34
CA LEU A 103 -2.39 10.89 19.76
C LEU A 103 -3.58 10.72 20.72
N LEU A 104 -3.32 10.44 22.01
CA LEU A 104 -4.37 10.25 23.00
C LEU A 104 -5.19 11.54 23.25
N ARG A 105 -4.57 12.70 23.05
CA ARG A 105 -5.25 14.01 23.15
C ARG A 105 -5.93 14.42 21.85
N ASN A 106 -5.83 13.61 20.78
CA ASN A 106 -6.28 13.94 19.42
C ASN A 106 -5.63 15.20 18.82
N GLU A 107 -4.39 15.48 19.22
CA GLU A 107 -3.58 16.61 18.76
C GLU A 107 -2.57 16.21 17.67
N ASN A 108 -2.39 14.92 17.41
CA ASN A 108 -1.45 14.40 16.42
C ASN A 108 -2.10 14.27 15.04
N GLN A 109 -2.14 15.38 14.32
CA GLN A 109 -2.74 15.44 12.99
C GLN A 109 -1.99 14.59 11.96
N GLU A 110 -0.65 14.47 12.06
CA GLU A 110 0.16 13.67 11.14
C GLU A 110 -0.23 12.19 11.20
N LEU A 111 -0.40 11.63 12.40
CA LEU A 111 -0.90 10.26 12.59
C LEU A 111 -2.37 10.12 12.20
N ALA A 112 -3.20 11.10 12.51
CA ALA A 112 -4.62 11.07 12.17
C ALA A 112 -4.88 11.03 10.65
N GLU A 113 -3.98 11.59 9.86
CA GLU A 113 -4.07 11.66 8.39
C GLU A 113 -3.11 10.70 7.68
N GLU A 114 -2.43 9.80 8.41
CA GLU A 114 -1.51 8.81 7.83
C GLU A 114 -2.25 7.78 6.99
N ASN A 115 -3.40 7.31 7.46
CA ASN A 115 -4.24 6.32 6.78
C ASN A 115 -5.70 6.79 6.73
N SER A 116 -6.19 7.08 5.53
CA SER A 116 -7.54 7.59 5.28
C SER A 116 -8.69 6.64 5.68
N ASN A 117 -8.39 5.38 6.00
CA ASN A 117 -9.37 4.37 6.43
C ASN A 117 -9.32 4.06 7.93
N LYS A 118 -8.47 4.77 8.70
CA LYS A 118 -8.36 4.63 10.16
C LYS A 118 -8.86 5.90 10.86
N ASN A 119 -9.83 5.73 11.76
CA ASN A 119 -10.34 6.84 12.56
C ASN A 119 -9.70 6.84 13.95
N THR A 120 -8.77 7.76 14.18
CA THR A 120 -8.01 7.89 15.45
C THR A 120 -8.85 8.31 16.66
N MET A 121 -10.11 8.72 16.46
CA MET A 121 -11.04 8.98 17.58
C MET A 121 -11.56 7.69 18.23
N ILE A 122 -11.45 6.55 17.56
CA ILE A 122 -11.92 5.25 18.05
C ILE A 122 -10.85 4.61 18.92
N ALA A 123 -11.18 4.19 20.13
CA ALA A 123 -10.26 3.63 21.12
C ALA A 123 -9.49 2.38 20.60
N ALA A 124 -10.14 1.52 19.83
CA ALA A 124 -9.49 0.35 19.22
C ALA A 124 -8.42 0.77 18.20
N THR A 125 -8.70 1.78 17.39
CA THR A 125 -7.75 2.36 16.43
C THR A 125 -6.59 3.06 17.13
N GLN A 126 -6.86 3.83 18.21
CA GLN A 126 -5.81 4.44 19.03
C GLN A 126 -4.86 3.40 19.61
N ARG A 127 -5.39 2.25 20.07
CA ARG A 127 -4.57 1.15 20.59
C ARG A 127 -3.62 0.58 19.54
N ASP A 128 -4.08 0.42 18.31
CA ASP A 128 -3.24 -0.04 17.19
C ASP A 128 -2.14 0.99 16.89
N TYR A 129 -2.47 2.28 16.83
CA TYR A 129 -1.48 3.33 16.63
C TYR A 129 -0.44 3.43 17.76
N ILE A 130 -0.84 3.24 19.03
CA ILE A 130 0.11 3.19 20.16
C ILE A 130 1.08 2.02 19.97
N ALA A 131 0.57 0.84 19.63
CA ALA A 131 1.40 -0.33 19.34
C ALA A 131 2.33 -0.06 18.15
N GLY A 132 1.81 0.61 17.11
CA GLY A 132 2.57 1.03 15.92
C GLY A 132 3.71 1.99 16.25
N GLU A 133 3.49 3.02 17.07
CA GLU A 133 4.53 3.99 17.48
C GLU A 133 5.65 3.31 18.29
N VAL A 134 5.29 2.44 19.23
CA VAL A 134 6.28 1.64 19.98
C VAL A 134 7.06 0.72 19.04
N SER A 135 6.39 0.01 18.14
CA SER A 135 7.03 -0.86 17.14
C SER A 135 7.96 -0.07 16.21
N ARG A 136 7.53 1.09 15.73
CA ARG A 136 8.32 1.99 14.86
C ARG A 136 9.61 2.45 15.53
N ASP A 137 9.54 2.85 16.81
CA ASP A 137 10.72 3.21 17.58
C ASP A 137 11.68 2.04 17.77
N LEU A 138 11.16 0.87 18.19
CA LEU A 138 11.97 -0.33 18.36
C LEU A 138 12.62 -0.78 17.06
N THR A 139 11.88 -0.76 15.96
CA THR A 139 12.36 -1.10 14.63
C THR A 139 13.55 -0.23 14.22
N ARG A 140 13.41 1.10 14.35
CA ARG A 140 14.44 2.06 13.94
C ARG A 140 15.65 2.05 14.84
N ARG A 141 15.48 1.81 16.13
CA ARG A 141 16.50 1.95 17.15
C ARG A 141 17.27 0.66 17.42
N LEU A 142 16.60 -0.51 17.31
CA LEU A 142 17.15 -1.79 17.74
C LEU A 142 17.22 -2.85 16.64
N LEU A 143 16.27 -2.88 15.70
CA LEU A 143 16.14 -3.99 14.76
C LEU A 143 16.78 -3.73 13.41
N LEU A 144 16.80 -2.47 12.95
CA LEU A 144 17.46 -2.11 11.71
C LEU A 144 18.90 -1.66 11.96
N PRO A 145 19.85 -2.00 11.04
CA PRO A 145 21.16 -1.38 11.02
C PRO A 145 21.05 0.15 10.97
N GLU A 146 21.96 0.83 11.68
CA GLU A 146 21.92 2.29 11.81
C GLU A 146 21.90 3.01 10.46
N PHE A 147 22.68 2.55 9.48
CA PHE A 147 22.72 3.16 8.16
C PHE A 147 21.39 3.02 7.39
N ILE A 148 20.61 1.95 7.60
CA ILE A 148 19.28 1.79 7.02
C ILE A 148 18.27 2.72 7.70
N SER A 149 18.30 2.79 9.03
CA SER A 149 17.46 3.73 9.79
C SER A 149 17.74 5.17 9.38
N LYS A 150 19.02 5.53 9.23
CA LYS A 150 19.46 6.85 8.76
C LYS A 150 18.97 7.13 7.33
N ALA A 151 19.13 6.19 6.41
CA ALA A 151 18.66 6.34 5.02
C ALA A 151 17.13 6.50 4.95
N HIS A 152 16.38 5.81 5.81
CA HIS A 152 14.94 5.99 5.95
C HIS A 152 14.60 7.38 6.50
N ASP A 153 15.26 7.83 7.57
CA ASP A 153 15.02 9.13 8.21
C ASP A 153 15.35 10.30 7.28
N GLU A 154 16.41 10.17 6.51
CA GLU A 154 16.84 11.15 5.51
C GLU A 154 16.05 11.13 4.20
N GLY A 155 15.08 10.22 4.07
CA GLY A 155 14.23 10.10 2.91
C GLY A 155 14.90 9.54 1.66
N ALA A 156 16.07 8.92 1.77
CA ALA A 156 16.74 8.24 0.65
C ALA A 156 15.98 7.00 0.21
N ILE A 157 15.46 6.26 1.19
CA ILE A 157 14.59 5.12 1.02
C ILE A 157 13.41 5.20 2.01
N HIS A 158 12.38 4.39 1.78
CA HIS A 158 11.32 4.17 2.76
C HIS A 158 11.22 2.69 3.08
N PHE A 159 11.50 2.34 4.33
CA PHE A 159 11.23 1.03 4.89
C PHE A 159 9.77 1.00 5.30
N HIS A 160 8.90 0.38 4.48
CA HIS A 160 7.46 0.35 4.72
C HIS A 160 7.09 -0.38 6.00
N ASP A 161 5.98 -0.01 6.61
CA ASP A 161 5.35 -0.75 7.71
C ASP A 161 6.33 -1.08 8.86
N ALA A 162 7.15 -0.09 9.25
CA ALA A 162 8.06 -0.20 10.39
C ALA A 162 7.31 -0.33 11.72
N ASP A 163 6.05 0.11 11.75
CA ASP A 163 5.07 -0.02 12.81
C ASP A 163 4.58 -1.45 13.05
N TYR A 164 4.82 -2.38 12.11
CA TYR A 164 4.51 -3.80 12.25
C TYR A 164 5.74 -4.72 12.23
N PHE A 165 6.94 -4.18 11.99
CA PHE A 165 8.14 -4.99 11.76
C PHE A 165 8.64 -5.78 12.99
N VAL A 166 8.27 -5.35 14.19
CA VAL A 166 8.59 -6.09 15.43
C VAL A 166 7.90 -7.46 15.48
N GLN A 167 6.76 -7.60 14.81
CA GLN A 167 5.99 -8.83 14.80
C GLN A 167 6.36 -9.74 13.63
N PRO A 168 6.25 -11.08 13.78
CA PRO A 168 6.57 -12.03 12.72
C PRO A 168 5.46 -12.13 11.67
N ILE A 169 5.02 -11.00 11.13
CA ILE A 169 3.96 -10.88 10.12
C ILE A 169 4.51 -10.36 8.79
N PHE A 170 3.76 -10.53 7.73
CA PHE A 170 4.14 -10.15 6.36
C PHE A 170 3.10 -9.19 5.77
N ASN A 171 3.39 -8.69 4.55
CA ASN A 171 2.58 -7.64 3.93
C ASN A 171 1.23 -8.17 3.41
N CYS A 172 1.20 -8.78 2.24
CA CYS A 172 -0.02 -9.12 1.50
C CYS A 172 -0.05 -10.60 1.11
N CYS A 173 -1.26 -11.16 0.90
CA CYS A 173 -1.41 -12.52 0.39
C CYS A 173 -2.58 -12.67 -0.60
N LEU A 174 -2.52 -13.74 -1.39
CA LEU A 174 -3.66 -14.33 -2.07
C LEU A 174 -4.16 -15.50 -1.21
N ILE A 175 -5.32 -15.36 -0.60
CA ILE A 175 -5.89 -16.41 0.24
C ILE A 175 -6.26 -17.60 -0.64
N ASN A 176 -5.84 -18.80 -0.25
CA ASN A 176 -6.31 -20.04 -0.88
C ASN A 176 -7.70 -20.42 -0.35
N ILE A 177 -8.68 -19.56 -0.66
CA ILE A 177 -10.04 -19.71 -0.16
C ILE A 177 -10.69 -21.01 -0.65
N GLY A 178 -10.34 -21.46 -1.84
CA GLY A 178 -10.82 -22.73 -2.38
C GLY A 178 -10.45 -23.90 -1.49
N ASP A 179 -9.17 -24.03 -1.11
CA ASP A 179 -8.71 -25.07 -0.20
C ASP A 179 -9.36 -24.97 1.19
N MET A 180 -9.47 -23.75 1.74
CA MET A 180 -10.06 -23.57 3.07
C MET A 180 -11.55 -23.91 3.15
N LEU A 181 -12.30 -23.62 2.09
CA LEU A 181 -13.72 -23.97 2.01
C LEU A 181 -13.92 -25.46 1.71
N ASP A 182 -13.03 -26.08 0.91
CA ASP A 182 -13.19 -27.49 0.54
C ASP A 182 -12.75 -28.46 1.63
N ASN A 183 -11.59 -28.20 2.21
CA ASN A 183 -10.97 -29.09 3.19
C ASN A 183 -11.21 -28.64 4.63
N GLY A 184 -11.98 -27.56 4.82
CA GLY A 184 -12.17 -26.95 6.11
C GLY A 184 -10.96 -26.17 6.61
N THR A 185 -11.15 -25.44 7.69
CA THR A 185 -10.12 -24.62 8.35
C THR A 185 -10.34 -24.59 9.85
N VAL A 186 -9.38 -24.04 10.61
CA VAL A 186 -9.50 -23.85 12.05
C VAL A 186 -9.38 -22.35 12.39
N MET A 187 -10.35 -21.82 13.10
CA MET A 187 -10.35 -20.46 13.62
C MET A 187 -10.58 -20.47 15.13
N ASN A 188 -9.72 -19.79 15.89
CA ASN A 188 -9.77 -19.77 17.36
C ASN A 188 -9.91 -21.17 17.99
N GLY A 189 -9.19 -22.16 17.44
CA GLY A 189 -9.21 -23.54 17.92
C GLY A 189 -10.49 -24.33 17.63
N LYS A 190 -11.37 -23.80 16.76
CA LYS A 190 -12.60 -24.47 16.33
C LYS A 190 -12.50 -24.87 14.87
N LEU A 191 -12.81 -26.17 14.62
CA LEU A 191 -12.87 -26.70 13.25
C LEU A 191 -14.12 -26.16 12.55
N ILE A 192 -13.90 -25.60 11.38
CA ILE A 192 -14.95 -25.18 10.45
C ILE A 192 -14.91 -26.13 9.26
N GLU A 193 -15.94 -26.95 9.15
CA GLU A 193 -16.08 -27.91 8.06
C GLU A 193 -16.48 -27.24 6.75
N SER A 194 -16.34 -27.99 5.63
CA SER A 194 -16.75 -27.52 4.30
C SER A 194 -18.22 -27.09 4.27
N PRO A 195 -18.55 -25.88 3.79
CA PRO A 195 -19.92 -25.39 3.69
C PRO A 195 -20.80 -26.29 2.81
N LYS A 196 -22.08 -26.41 3.16
CA LYS A 196 -23.08 -27.18 2.41
C LYS A 196 -24.02 -26.31 1.57
N SER A 197 -23.89 -24.97 1.66
CA SER A 197 -24.70 -24.02 0.92
C SER A 197 -23.92 -22.74 0.61
N PHE A 198 -24.41 -21.96 -0.32
CA PHE A 198 -23.81 -20.68 -0.71
C PHE A 198 -23.79 -19.68 0.43
N GLN A 199 -24.91 -19.52 1.14
CA GLN A 199 -25.00 -18.59 2.27
C GLN A 199 -23.95 -18.90 3.37
N VAL A 200 -23.77 -20.19 3.70
CA VAL A 200 -22.78 -20.61 4.70
C VAL A 200 -21.36 -20.38 4.17
N ALA A 201 -21.11 -20.64 2.87
CA ALA A 201 -19.80 -20.37 2.25
C ALA A 201 -19.44 -18.89 2.31
N CYS A 202 -20.37 -17.98 2.02
CA CYS A 202 -20.18 -16.54 2.15
C CYS A 202 -19.85 -16.13 3.59
N THR A 203 -20.57 -16.67 4.57
CA THR A 203 -20.33 -16.40 6.01
C THR A 203 -18.94 -16.89 6.43
N VAL A 204 -18.57 -18.12 6.10
CA VAL A 204 -17.26 -18.69 6.44
C VAL A 204 -16.13 -17.89 5.76
N MET A 205 -16.30 -17.54 4.49
CA MET A 205 -15.33 -16.72 3.75
C MET A 205 -15.08 -15.36 4.44
N THR A 206 -16.11 -14.68 4.89
CA THR A 206 -15.93 -13.38 5.57
C THR A 206 -15.26 -13.52 6.94
N GLN A 207 -15.51 -14.61 7.67
CA GLN A 207 -14.79 -14.93 8.91
C GLN A 207 -13.31 -15.23 8.64
N ILE A 208 -13.00 -15.96 7.57
CA ILE A 208 -11.61 -16.21 7.13
C ILE A 208 -10.93 -14.86 6.80
N ILE A 209 -11.58 -14.00 6.02
CA ILE A 209 -11.07 -12.67 5.67
C ILE A 209 -10.73 -11.86 6.92
N ALA A 210 -11.61 -11.80 7.90
CA ALA A 210 -11.38 -11.08 9.15
C ALA A 210 -10.22 -11.65 9.98
N CYS A 211 -10.13 -13.00 10.05
CA CYS A 211 -9.07 -13.69 10.76
C CYS A 211 -7.70 -13.47 10.09
N VAL A 212 -7.62 -13.58 8.76
CA VAL A 212 -6.41 -13.32 7.98
C VAL A 212 -5.98 -11.86 8.12
N ALA A 213 -6.90 -10.90 7.95
CA ALA A 213 -6.61 -9.46 8.10
C ALA A 213 -6.06 -9.08 9.48
N SER A 214 -6.43 -9.83 10.53
CA SER A 214 -5.93 -9.62 11.88
C SER A 214 -4.54 -10.21 12.13
N ASN A 215 -3.97 -10.95 11.18
CA ASN A 215 -2.68 -11.63 11.30
C ASN A 215 -1.65 -11.18 10.24
N GLN A 216 -1.93 -10.13 9.48
CA GLN A 216 -1.02 -9.48 8.54
C GLN A 216 -1.29 -7.96 8.54
N TYR A 217 -0.39 -7.16 7.96
CA TYR A 217 -0.56 -5.71 7.97
C TYR A 217 -1.05 -5.12 6.65
N GLY A 218 -0.84 -5.79 5.53
CA GLY A 218 -1.30 -5.35 4.21
C GLY A 218 -2.60 -5.99 3.76
N GLY A 219 -2.90 -5.84 2.47
CA GLY A 219 -4.13 -6.32 1.87
C GLY A 219 -4.13 -7.83 1.57
N GLN A 220 -5.30 -8.36 1.37
CA GLN A 220 -5.54 -9.73 0.97
C GLN A 220 -6.51 -9.77 -0.22
N SER A 221 -6.46 -10.84 -1.01
CA SER A 221 -7.39 -11.02 -2.12
C SER A 221 -8.03 -12.39 -2.09
N VAL A 222 -9.26 -12.44 -2.52
CA VAL A 222 -10.09 -13.65 -2.63
C VAL A 222 -10.67 -13.73 -4.03
N ASP A 223 -10.52 -14.87 -4.68
CA ASP A 223 -11.17 -15.15 -5.97
C ASP A 223 -12.57 -15.72 -5.72
N LEU A 224 -13.60 -15.00 -6.17
CA LEU A 224 -15.00 -15.37 -5.97
C LEU A 224 -15.44 -16.59 -6.78
N ARG A 225 -14.67 -17.04 -7.78
CA ARG A 225 -15.00 -18.25 -8.57
C ARG A 225 -15.15 -19.50 -7.69
N HIS A 226 -14.46 -19.54 -6.55
CA HIS A 226 -14.58 -20.66 -5.60
C HIS A 226 -15.95 -20.78 -4.93
N LEU A 227 -16.80 -19.77 -5.03
CA LEU A 227 -18.16 -19.80 -4.50
C LEU A 227 -19.19 -20.45 -5.45
N GLY A 228 -18.92 -20.51 -6.75
CA GLY A 228 -19.86 -21.03 -7.76
C GLY A 228 -20.35 -22.45 -7.46
N LYS A 229 -19.45 -23.33 -7.03
CA LYS A 229 -19.82 -24.71 -6.66
C LYS A 229 -20.79 -24.78 -5.48
N TYR A 230 -20.72 -23.83 -4.55
CA TYR A 230 -21.63 -23.77 -3.40
C TYR A 230 -23.00 -23.26 -3.79
N LEU A 231 -23.07 -22.35 -4.79
CA LEU A 231 -24.34 -21.94 -5.37
C LEU A 231 -25.01 -23.11 -6.11
N ARG A 232 -24.24 -23.91 -6.87
CA ARG A 232 -24.74 -25.14 -7.49
C ARG A 232 -25.24 -26.15 -6.45
N ARG A 233 -24.52 -26.36 -5.35
CA ARG A 233 -24.96 -27.22 -4.23
C ARG A 233 -26.28 -26.74 -3.63
N SER A 234 -26.44 -25.42 -3.46
CA SER A 234 -27.70 -24.84 -2.98
C SER A 234 -28.84 -25.10 -3.96
N ARG A 235 -28.61 -24.91 -5.28
CA ARG A 235 -29.60 -25.21 -6.34
C ARG A 235 -30.05 -26.66 -6.28
N GLU A 236 -29.10 -27.61 -6.15
CA GLU A 236 -29.42 -29.06 -6.02
C GLU A 236 -30.18 -29.37 -4.75
N LYS A 237 -29.83 -28.71 -3.65
CA LYS A 237 -30.55 -28.85 -2.36
C LYS A 237 -31.99 -28.35 -2.50
N PHE A 238 -32.20 -27.16 -3.05
CA PHE A 238 -33.54 -26.58 -3.26
C PHE A 238 -34.40 -27.47 -4.18
N ARG A 239 -33.80 -27.95 -5.27
CA ARG A 239 -34.50 -28.86 -6.18
C ARG A 239 -35.04 -30.05 -5.44
N ARG A 240 -34.20 -30.77 -4.69
CA ARG A 240 -34.63 -31.96 -3.91
C ARG A 240 -35.74 -31.66 -2.89
N HIS A 241 -35.65 -30.50 -2.19
CA HIS A 241 -36.68 -30.14 -1.21
C HIS A 241 -38.00 -29.79 -1.90
N ILE A 242 -37.97 -28.98 -2.96
CA ILE A 242 -39.18 -28.54 -3.67
C ILE A 242 -39.84 -29.74 -4.40
N GLU A 243 -39.03 -30.64 -5.00
CA GLU A 243 -39.55 -31.87 -5.60
C GLU A 243 -40.31 -32.74 -4.55
N ALA A 244 -39.75 -32.87 -3.32
CA ALA A 244 -40.39 -33.59 -2.23
C ALA A 244 -41.67 -32.86 -1.75
N ASP A 245 -41.64 -31.54 -1.60
CA ASP A 245 -42.76 -30.73 -1.11
C ASP A 245 -43.93 -30.71 -2.11
N CYS A 246 -43.60 -30.65 -3.40
CA CYS A 246 -44.62 -30.67 -4.47
C CYS A 246 -45.22 -32.05 -4.71
N ALA A 247 -44.64 -33.13 -4.21
CA ALA A 247 -45.13 -34.49 -4.30
C ALA A 247 -45.58 -34.93 -5.72
N GLY A 248 -44.91 -34.40 -6.78
CA GLY A 248 -45.22 -34.70 -8.19
C GLY A 248 -46.37 -33.88 -8.78
N HIS A 249 -46.91 -32.90 -8.09
CA HIS A 249 -48.02 -32.05 -8.56
C HIS A 249 -47.58 -30.82 -9.33
N ALA A 250 -46.29 -30.49 -9.39
CA ALA A 250 -45.74 -29.39 -10.20
C ALA A 250 -45.15 -29.91 -11.52
N ASP A 251 -45.41 -29.18 -12.60
CA ASP A 251 -44.73 -29.42 -13.87
C ASP A 251 -43.27 -29.00 -13.82
N ALA A 252 -42.47 -29.41 -14.81
CA ALA A 252 -41.02 -29.16 -14.83
C ALA A 252 -40.67 -27.65 -14.90
N GLU A 253 -41.50 -26.85 -15.56
CA GLU A 253 -41.29 -25.40 -15.70
C GLU A 253 -41.57 -24.71 -14.39
N THR A 254 -42.66 -25.02 -13.71
CA THR A 254 -42.98 -24.50 -12.36
C THR A 254 -41.93 -24.92 -11.36
N LEU A 255 -41.48 -26.16 -11.36
CA LEU A 255 -40.43 -26.68 -10.51
C LEU A 255 -39.11 -25.87 -10.73
N HIS A 256 -38.72 -25.73 -12.00
CA HIS A 256 -37.51 -24.96 -12.35
C HIS A 256 -37.61 -23.52 -11.84
N ARG A 257 -38.71 -22.82 -12.07
CA ARG A 257 -38.93 -21.45 -11.60
C ARG A 257 -38.84 -21.34 -10.10
N LEU A 258 -39.49 -22.22 -9.35
CA LEU A 258 -39.45 -22.21 -7.88
C LEU A 258 -38.04 -22.44 -7.34
N VAL A 259 -37.26 -23.32 -7.96
CA VAL A 259 -35.86 -23.56 -7.61
C VAL A 259 -35.01 -22.31 -7.85
N GLU A 260 -35.12 -21.71 -9.05
CA GLU A 260 -34.32 -20.52 -9.40
C GLU A 260 -34.70 -19.30 -8.56
N ASP A 261 -35.96 -19.13 -8.17
CA ASP A 261 -36.38 -18.07 -7.26
C ASP A 261 -35.67 -18.23 -5.89
N ARG A 262 -35.62 -19.46 -5.35
CA ARG A 262 -34.91 -19.74 -4.10
C ARG A 262 -33.39 -19.54 -4.22
N VAL A 263 -32.79 -19.90 -5.35
CA VAL A 263 -31.37 -19.69 -5.62
C VAL A 263 -31.06 -18.19 -5.67
N ARG A 264 -31.90 -17.39 -6.30
CA ARG A 264 -31.72 -15.93 -6.38
C ARG A 264 -31.85 -15.26 -5.00
N ASP A 265 -32.80 -15.70 -4.17
CA ASP A 265 -32.96 -15.20 -2.80
C ASP A 265 -31.71 -15.50 -1.94
N GLU A 266 -31.18 -16.73 -2.01
CA GLU A 266 -29.97 -17.11 -1.30
C GLU A 266 -28.73 -16.38 -1.84
N LEU A 267 -28.62 -16.23 -3.17
CA LEU A 267 -27.56 -15.48 -3.83
C LEU A 267 -27.53 -14.02 -3.32
N LYS A 268 -28.67 -13.34 -3.34
CA LYS A 268 -28.82 -11.98 -2.84
C LYS A 268 -28.41 -11.85 -1.38
N SER A 269 -28.89 -12.77 -0.54
CA SER A 269 -28.59 -12.79 0.91
C SER A 269 -27.12 -13.07 1.19
N GLY A 270 -26.51 -14.02 0.45
CA GLY A 270 -25.09 -14.36 0.60
C GLY A 270 -24.16 -13.20 0.19
N VAL A 271 -24.42 -12.56 -0.94
CA VAL A 271 -23.66 -11.39 -1.39
C VAL A 271 -23.84 -10.22 -0.42
N GLN A 272 -25.05 -9.98 0.07
CA GLN A 272 -25.31 -8.97 1.10
C GLN A 272 -24.51 -9.26 2.39
N THR A 273 -24.42 -10.52 2.79
CA THR A 273 -23.58 -10.94 3.94
C THR A 273 -22.12 -10.56 3.73
N ILE A 274 -21.56 -10.82 2.55
CA ILE A 274 -20.18 -10.44 2.20
C ILE A 274 -20.00 -8.93 2.36
N GLN A 275 -20.88 -8.15 1.74
CA GLN A 275 -20.78 -6.70 1.72
C GLN A 275 -20.89 -6.10 3.13
N TYR A 276 -21.89 -6.50 3.91
CA TYR A 276 -22.11 -5.93 5.25
C TYR A 276 -21.05 -6.38 6.25
N GLN A 277 -20.68 -7.66 6.27
CA GLN A 277 -19.68 -8.14 7.23
C GLN A 277 -18.31 -7.50 6.99
N ILE A 278 -17.87 -7.33 5.74
CA ILE A 278 -16.61 -6.66 5.46
C ILE A 278 -16.62 -5.19 5.94
N ASN A 279 -17.74 -4.48 5.78
CA ASN A 279 -17.83 -3.08 6.16
C ASN A 279 -18.11 -2.83 7.66
N THR A 280 -18.65 -3.83 8.38
CA THR A 280 -19.02 -3.69 9.79
C THR A 280 -18.06 -4.36 10.75
N LEU A 281 -17.14 -5.20 10.26
CA LEU A 281 -16.10 -5.82 11.07
C LEU A 281 -14.90 -4.88 11.23
N MET A 282 -14.43 -4.75 12.47
CA MET A 282 -13.16 -4.10 12.78
C MET A 282 -12.12 -5.17 13.11
N THR A 283 -11.02 -5.16 12.38
CA THR A 283 -9.87 -6.03 12.64
C THR A 283 -9.02 -5.51 13.79
N THR A 284 -8.03 -6.29 14.23
CA THR A 284 -7.06 -5.86 15.24
C THR A 284 -6.25 -4.63 14.80
N ASN A 285 -6.21 -4.34 13.49
CA ASN A 285 -5.50 -3.18 12.93
C ASN A 285 -6.36 -1.88 12.96
N GLY A 286 -7.49 -1.89 13.66
CA GLY A 286 -8.33 -0.70 13.87
C GLY A 286 -9.06 -0.19 12.63
N GLN A 287 -9.29 -1.04 11.64
CA GLN A 287 -10.02 -0.73 10.40
C GLN A 287 -10.80 -1.95 9.88
N SER A 288 -11.68 -1.73 8.91
CA SER A 288 -12.30 -2.81 8.15
C SER A 288 -11.25 -3.69 7.45
N PRO A 289 -11.54 -4.98 7.21
CA PRO A 289 -10.60 -5.86 6.48
C PRO A 289 -10.22 -5.26 5.14
N PHE A 290 -8.91 -5.04 4.91
CA PHE A 290 -8.40 -4.62 3.61
C PHE A 290 -8.42 -5.81 2.64
N VAL A 291 -9.51 -5.96 1.90
CA VAL A 291 -9.73 -7.11 1.02
C VAL A 291 -10.12 -6.69 -0.39
N THR A 292 -9.57 -7.42 -1.37
CA THR A 292 -9.94 -7.37 -2.78
C THR A 292 -10.75 -8.63 -3.14
N LEU A 293 -11.91 -8.44 -3.74
CA LEU A 293 -12.68 -9.52 -4.37
C LEU A 293 -12.36 -9.52 -5.86
N PHE A 294 -11.87 -10.65 -6.33
CA PHE A 294 -11.50 -10.85 -7.73
C PHE A 294 -12.68 -11.47 -8.48
N LEU A 295 -13.19 -10.73 -9.46
CA LEU A 295 -14.36 -11.06 -10.26
C LEU A 295 -13.88 -11.61 -11.61
N ASN A 296 -13.56 -12.90 -11.64
CA ASN A 296 -12.99 -13.58 -12.80
C ASN A 296 -13.97 -14.61 -13.37
N LEU A 297 -14.27 -14.48 -14.65
CA LEU A 297 -15.13 -15.40 -15.40
C LEU A 297 -14.26 -16.19 -16.39
N GLN A 298 -13.72 -17.33 -15.96
CA GLN A 298 -12.92 -18.20 -16.81
C GLN A 298 -13.83 -19.13 -17.66
N GLU A 299 -13.61 -19.19 -18.96
CA GLU A 299 -14.44 -19.97 -19.88
C GLU A 299 -14.42 -21.49 -19.61
N ASP A 300 -13.29 -21.99 -19.09
CA ASP A 300 -13.09 -23.40 -18.75
C ASP A 300 -13.56 -23.76 -17.33
N ASP A 301 -14.09 -22.81 -16.57
CA ASP A 301 -14.60 -23.06 -15.22
C ASP A 301 -15.93 -23.84 -15.29
N PRO A 302 -16.03 -25.03 -14.64
CA PRO A 302 -17.26 -25.81 -14.64
C PRO A 302 -18.44 -25.13 -13.93
N TYR A 303 -18.18 -24.04 -13.20
CA TYR A 303 -19.16 -23.24 -12.47
C TYR A 303 -19.34 -21.84 -13.07
N LEU A 304 -18.96 -21.64 -14.34
CA LEU A 304 -18.97 -20.32 -14.99
C LEU A 304 -20.35 -19.63 -14.92
N GLU A 305 -21.44 -20.37 -15.06
CA GLU A 305 -22.81 -19.80 -14.98
C GLU A 305 -23.12 -19.29 -13.58
N GLU A 306 -22.81 -20.07 -12.56
CA GLU A 306 -22.98 -19.67 -11.16
C GLU A 306 -22.07 -18.49 -10.82
N ASN A 307 -20.84 -18.49 -11.31
CA ASN A 307 -19.88 -17.38 -11.10
C ASN A 307 -20.38 -16.11 -11.79
N ALA A 308 -20.97 -16.19 -12.97
CA ALA A 308 -21.58 -15.05 -13.64
C ALA A 308 -22.74 -14.47 -12.83
N MET A 309 -23.60 -15.30 -12.23
CA MET A 309 -24.68 -14.86 -11.34
C MET A 309 -24.11 -14.17 -10.08
N ILE A 310 -23.04 -14.70 -9.50
CA ILE A 310 -22.40 -14.13 -8.31
C ILE A 310 -21.78 -12.75 -8.64
N VAL A 311 -21.05 -12.65 -9.76
CA VAL A 311 -20.42 -11.39 -10.20
C VAL A 311 -21.49 -10.33 -10.50
N GLU A 312 -22.56 -10.72 -11.20
CA GLU A 312 -23.69 -9.83 -11.49
C GLU A 312 -24.30 -9.27 -10.18
N GLU A 313 -24.59 -10.13 -9.21
CA GLU A 313 -25.21 -9.71 -7.94
C GLU A 313 -24.26 -8.83 -7.10
N VAL A 314 -22.96 -9.15 -7.07
CA VAL A 314 -21.95 -8.29 -6.42
C VAL A 314 -21.93 -6.89 -7.02
N LEU A 315 -21.97 -6.79 -8.36
CA LEU A 315 -22.00 -5.50 -9.05
C LEU A 315 -23.32 -4.75 -8.83
N ARG A 316 -24.48 -5.44 -8.79
CA ARG A 316 -25.78 -4.83 -8.48
C ARG A 316 -25.80 -4.22 -7.10
N GLN A 317 -25.36 -4.95 -6.09
CA GLN A 317 -25.32 -4.45 -4.71
C GLN A 317 -24.27 -3.33 -4.54
N ARG A 318 -23.14 -3.42 -5.25
CA ARG A 318 -22.17 -2.32 -5.27
C ARG A 318 -22.74 -1.05 -5.93
N LEU A 319 -23.48 -1.19 -7.02
CA LEU A 319 -24.14 -0.06 -7.69
C LEU A 319 -25.15 0.64 -6.78
N GLU A 320 -25.88 -0.10 -5.97
CA GLU A 320 -26.77 0.46 -4.95
C GLU A 320 -25.96 1.21 -3.88
N GLY A 321 -24.89 0.59 -3.36
CA GLY A 321 -24.03 1.11 -2.28
C GLY A 321 -24.44 0.58 -0.92
N ILE A 322 -23.90 1.21 0.14
CA ILE A 322 -24.24 0.88 1.54
C ILE A 322 -24.78 2.12 2.24
N LYS A 323 -25.72 1.92 3.14
CA LYS A 323 -26.30 3.06 3.90
C LYS A 323 -25.33 3.51 5.00
N ASN A 324 -25.09 4.81 5.07
CA ASN A 324 -24.41 5.43 6.19
C ASN A 324 -25.37 5.59 7.40
N GLU A 325 -24.90 6.18 8.48
CA GLU A 325 -25.68 6.43 9.70
C GLU A 325 -26.89 7.36 9.49
N ALA A 326 -26.84 8.22 8.48
CA ALA A 326 -27.96 9.08 8.08
C ALA A 326 -28.97 8.39 7.13
N GLY A 327 -28.75 7.11 6.79
CA GLY A 327 -29.61 6.33 5.90
C GLY A 327 -29.37 6.59 4.41
N ALA A 328 -28.39 7.40 4.03
CA ALA A 328 -28.03 7.67 2.64
C ALA A 328 -27.12 6.58 2.08
N TYR A 329 -27.33 6.21 0.82
CA TYR A 329 -26.46 5.25 0.12
C TYR A 329 -25.16 5.91 -0.32
N ILE A 330 -24.06 5.46 0.23
CA ILE A 330 -22.70 5.91 -0.06
C ILE A 330 -21.85 4.80 -0.74
N THR A 331 -20.69 5.17 -1.26
CA THR A 331 -19.72 4.24 -1.82
C THR A 331 -18.81 3.72 -0.71
N PRO A 332 -18.81 2.42 -0.37
CA PRO A 332 -17.89 1.86 0.61
C PRO A 332 -16.49 1.69 0.01
N ALA A 333 -15.44 1.94 0.81
CA ALA A 333 -14.06 1.70 0.39
C ALA A 333 -13.77 0.21 0.16
N PHE A 334 -14.35 -0.65 1.00
CA PHE A 334 -14.14 -2.11 0.92
C PHE A 334 -15.46 -2.87 0.73
N PRO A 335 -15.41 -4.10 0.22
CA PRO A 335 -14.27 -4.72 -0.46
C PRO A 335 -13.91 -3.97 -1.77
N LYS A 336 -12.63 -3.91 -2.10
CA LYS A 336 -12.20 -3.52 -3.44
C LYS A 336 -12.70 -4.57 -4.43
N LEU A 337 -13.23 -4.13 -5.58
CA LEU A 337 -13.66 -5.03 -6.65
C LEU A 337 -12.71 -4.90 -7.83
N VAL A 338 -12.21 -6.02 -8.34
CA VAL A 338 -11.38 -6.11 -9.54
C VAL A 338 -12.04 -7.05 -10.53
N TYR A 339 -12.44 -6.51 -11.67
CA TYR A 339 -13.15 -7.23 -12.73
C TYR A 339 -12.23 -7.56 -13.89
N VAL A 340 -12.20 -8.83 -14.28
CA VAL A 340 -11.38 -9.31 -15.39
C VAL A 340 -12.12 -9.13 -16.71
N LEU A 341 -11.49 -8.39 -17.62
CA LEU A 341 -11.93 -8.27 -19.02
C LEU A 341 -11.33 -9.40 -19.83
N ASP A 342 -12.18 -10.20 -20.47
CA ASP A 342 -11.80 -11.25 -21.41
C ASP A 342 -12.71 -11.20 -22.65
N GLU A 343 -12.43 -11.99 -23.66
CA GLU A 343 -13.13 -11.95 -24.95
C GLU A 343 -14.65 -12.09 -24.81
N HIS A 344 -15.11 -13.07 -24.05
CA HIS A 344 -16.52 -13.41 -23.89
C HIS A 344 -17.35 -12.40 -23.05
N ASN A 345 -16.69 -11.49 -22.34
CA ASN A 345 -17.38 -10.48 -21.52
C ASN A 345 -17.09 -9.03 -21.94
N CYS A 346 -16.04 -8.77 -22.70
CA CYS A 346 -15.63 -7.41 -23.07
C CYS A 346 -15.89 -7.08 -24.53
N LEU A 347 -15.79 -8.07 -25.45
CA LEU A 347 -16.04 -7.85 -26.87
C LEU A 347 -17.52 -7.82 -27.17
N LYS A 348 -17.89 -7.00 -28.16
CA LYS A 348 -19.28 -6.83 -28.59
C LYS A 348 -19.91 -8.17 -29.02
N GLY A 349 -21.01 -8.52 -28.39
CA GLY A 349 -21.71 -9.77 -28.65
C GLY A 349 -21.22 -10.97 -27.86
N GLY A 350 -20.27 -10.78 -26.94
CA GLY A 350 -19.88 -11.81 -25.96
C GLY A 350 -21.04 -12.21 -25.05
N LYS A 351 -21.09 -13.48 -24.65
CA LYS A 351 -22.18 -14.04 -23.82
C LYS A 351 -22.40 -13.23 -22.50
N TYR A 352 -21.34 -12.67 -21.96
CA TYR A 352 -21.35 -11.94 -20.68
C TYR A 352 -21.07 -10.43 -20.83
N ASP A 353 -21.17 -9.86 -22.04
CA ASP A 353 -21.00 -8.41 -22.28
C ASP A 353 -21.95 -7.56 -21.41
N TYR A 354 -23.15 -8.06 -21.09
CA TYR A 354 -24.11 -7.42 -20.20
C TYR A 354 -23.56 -7.21 -18.76
N ILE A 355 -22.66 -8.10 -18.29
CA ILE A 355 -21.99 -7.94 -16.98
C ILE A 355 -20.99 -6.79 -17.05
N THR A 356 -20.26 -6.65 -18.15
CA THR A 356 -19.37 -5.50 -18.37
C THR A 356 -20.16 -4.19 -18.46
N GLU A 357 -21.34 -4.18 -19.09
CA GLU A 357 -22.23 -3.01 -19.06
C GLU A 357 -22.63 -2.62 -17.61
N LEU A 358 -22.95 -3.61 -16.79
CA LEU A 358 -23.23 -3.38 -15.36
C LEU A 358 -21.98 -2.90 -14.61
N ALA A 359 -20.81 -3.46 -14.90
CA ALA A 359 -19.54 -3.03 -14.32
C ALA A 359 -19.21 -1.57 -14.68
N VAL A 360 -19.40 -1.16 -15.93
CA VAL A 360 -19.23 0.23 -16.39
C VAL A 360 -20.19 1.16 -15.66
N LYS A 361 -21.46 0.78 -15.52
CA LYS A 361 -22.47 1.53 -14.76
C LYS A 361 -22.08 1.71 -13.29
N CYS A 362 -21.54 0.64 -12.70
CA CYS A 362 -21.07 0.63 -11.33
C CYS A 362 -19.84 1.54 -11.17
N SER A 363 -18.84 1.47 -12.04
CA SER A 363 -17.65 2.34 -12.01
C SER A 363 -18.02 3.82 -12.15
N ALA A 364 -18.96 4.15 -13.05
CA ALA A 364 -19.41 5.51 -13.27
C ALA A 364 -20.08 6.13 -12.03
N LYS A 365 -20.68 5.32 -11.17
CA LYS A 365 -21.40 5.80 -9.96
C LYS A 365 -20.62 5.57 -8.68
N ARG A 366 -19.89 4.44 -8.56
CA ARG A 366 -19.32 3.93 -7.32
C ARG A 366 -17.81 3.69 -7.37
N MET A 367 -17.11 4.16 -8.39
CA MET A 367 -15.66 4.08 -8.57
C MET A 367 -15.11 2.67 -8.77
N TYR A 368 -15.75 1.63 -8.30
CA TYR A 368 -15.44 0.22 -8.54
C TYR A 368 -16.42 -0.40 -9.55
N PRO A 369 -16.06 -1.49 -10.24
CA PRO A 369 -14.79 -2.22 -10.15
C PRO A 369 -13.64 -1.53 -10.89
N ASP A 370 -12.40 -1.94 -10.53
CA ASP A 370 -11.22 -1.74 -11.36
C ASP A 370 -11.16 -2.85 -12.42
N TYR A 371 -10.35 -2.65 -13.45
CA TYR A 371 -10.30 -3.53 -14.61
C TYR A 371 -8.92 -4.15 -14.81
N ILE A 372 -8.87 -5.46 -15.02
CA ILE A 372 -7.69 -6.20 -15.45
C ILE A 372 -7.95 -6.80 -16.82
N SER A 373 -7.02 -6.59 -17.76
CA SER A 373 -7.02 -7.25 -19.05
C SER A 373 -6.47 -8.67 -18.95
N ALA A 374 -7.29 -9.68 -19.19
CA ALA A 374 -6.84 -11.07 -19.29
C ALA A 374 -5.81 -11.25 -20.41
N LYS A 375 -5.99 -10.57 -21.56
CA LYS A 375 -5.07 -10.56 -22.69
C LYS A 375 -3.66 -10.12 -22.26
N LYS A 376 -3.55 -8.96 -21.61
CA LYS A 376 -2.27 -8.41 -21.14
C LYS A 376 -1.67 -9.20 -19.97
N MET A 377 -2.50 -9.75 -19.10
CA MET A 377 -2.04 -10.67 -18.06
C MET A 377 -1.40 -11.92 -18.65
N ARG A 378 -2.03 -12.56 -19.63
CA ARG A 378 -1.47 -13.74 -20.30
C ARG A 378 -0.14 -13.43 -21.00
N GLU A 379 -0.02 -12.25 -21.63
CA GLU A 379 1.23 -11.78 -22.25
C GLU A 379 2.37 -11.62 -21.21
N ASN A 380 2.08 -11.09 -20.01
CA ASN A 380 3.07 -10.71 -19.03
C ASN A 380 3.41 -11.82 -18.00
N TYR A 381 2.51 -12.82 -17.82
CA TYR A 381 2.61 -13.84 -16.77
C TYR A 381 2.44 -15.28 -17.28
N GLU A 382 3.11 -15.61 -18.37
CA GLU A 382 3.21 -16.99 -18.90
C GLU A 382 1.82 -17.64 -19.16
N GLY A 383 0.89 -16.89 -19.72
CA GLY A 383 -0.47 -17.36 -20.02
C GLY A 383 -1.45 -17.34 -18.85
N ASN A 384 -1.06 -16.83 -17.68
CA ASN A 384 -1.89 -16.87 -16.49
C ASN A 384 -2.65 -15.56 -16.21
N VAL A 385 -3.85 -15.72 -15.64
CA VAL A 385 -4.69 -14.62 -15.12
C VAL A 385 -4.96 -14.89 -13.65
N PHE A 386 -4.62 -13.95 -12.78
CA PHE A 386 -4.76 -14.08 -11.33
C PHE A 386 -4.92 -12.72 -10.65
N SER A 387 -5.41 -12.72 -9.42
CA SER A 387 -5.64 -11.50 -8.64
C SER A 387 -4.35 -10.79 -8.24
N PRO A 388 -4.33 -9.43 -8.21
CA PRO A 388 -3.34 -8.73 -7.39
C PRO A 388 -3.56 -9.03 -5.91
N MET A 389 -2.49 -9.01 -5.11
CA MET A 389 -2.58 -9.04 -3.66
C MET A 389 -2.92 -7.62 -3.16
N GLY A 390 -4.02 -7.49 -2.42
CA GLY A 390 -4.48 -6.19 -1.93
C GLY A 390 -4.73 -5.20 -3.07
N CYS A 391 -3.99 -4.08 -3.10
CA CYS A 391 -4.25 -3.01 -4.05
C CYS A 391 -3.69 -3.28 -5.46
N ARG A 392 -2.42 -3.66 -5.61
CA ARG A 392 -1.74 -3.75 -6.91
C ARG A 392 -0.52 -4.67 -6.98
N SER A 393 -0.21 -5.45 -5.93
CA SER A 393 0.96 -6.31 -5.90
C SER A 393 0.72 -7.60 -6.68
N PHE A 394 1.61 -7.95 -7.60
CA PHE A 394 1.51 -9.18 -8.38
C PHE A 394 2.63 -10.16 -8.02
N LEU A 395 2.30 -11.45 -8.08
CA LEU A 395 3.26 -12.54 -7.91
C LEU A 395 3.88 -12.92 -9.27
N ALA A 396 5.16 -13.27 -9.27
CA ALA A 396 5.73 -13.93 -10.44
C ALA A 396 5.12 -15.35 -10.62
N PRO A 397 4.98 -15.85 -11.86
CA PRO A 397 4.61 -17.24 -12.10
C PRO A 397 5.53 -18.21 -11.32
N TRP A 398 4.91 -19.19 -10.68
CA TRP A 398 5.58 -20.22 -9.91
C TRP A 398 4.84 -21.54 -10.08
N LYS A 399 5.58 -22.64 -10.21
CA LYS A 399 5.04 -23.98 -10.39
C LYS A 399 5.32 -24.85 -9.16
N ASP A 400 4.34 -25.63 -8.80
CA ASP A 400 4.46 -26.65 -7.77
C ASP A 400 5.30 -27.87 -8.23
N GLU A 401 5.43 -28.86 -7.37
CA GLU A 401 6.17 -30.09 -7.63
C GLU A 401 5.61 -30.91 -8.83
N ASN A 402 4.33 -30.70 -9.16
CA ASN A 402 3.63 -31.36 -10.26
C ASN A 402 3.72 -30.52 -11.56
N GLY A 403 4.38 -29.38 -11.54
CA GLY A 403 4.50 -28.49 -12.68
C GLY A 403 3.28 -27.56 -12.90
N ASN A 404 2.31 -27.52 -11.98
CA ASN A 404 1.13 -26.67 -12.07
C ASN A 404 1.43 -25.27 -11.53
N TYR A 405 0.91 -24.25 -12.22
CA TYR A 405 0.98 -22.89 -11.71
C TYR A 405 0.15 -22.74 -10.43
N LYS A 406 0.73 -22.05 -9.46
CA LYS A 406 0.05 -21.72 -8.20
C LYS A 406 0.19 -20.23 -7.91
N PHE A 407 -0.92 -19.54 -7.71
CA PHE A 407 -0.96 -18.13 -7.29
C PHE A 407 -1.60 -17.99 -5.91
N GLU A 408 -2.74 -18.62 -5.67
CA GLU A 408 -3.39 -18.64 -4.36
C GLU A 408 -2.55 -19.40 -3.32
N GLY A 409 -2.63 -18.96 -2.07
CA GLY A 409 -1.77 -19.49 -1.01
C GLY A 409 -0.34 -18.98 -1.09
N ARG A 410 -0.10 -17.83 -1.71
CA ARG A 410 1.20 -17.19 -1.81
C ARG A 410 1.15 -15.75 -1.26
N PHE A 411 2.31 -15.17 -0.94
CA PHE A 411 2.38 -13.91 -0.19
C PHE A 411 3.58 -13.04 -0.57
N ASN A 412 3.53 -11.78 -0.13
CA ASN A 412 4.61 -10.81 -0.23
C ASN A 412 5.23 -10.57 1.16
N GLN A 413 6.56 -10.70 1.25
CA GLN A 413 7.32 -10.57 2.50
C GLN A 413 7.39 -9.13 3.01
N GLY A 414 7.34 -8.14 2.11
CA GLY A 414 7.41 -6.72 2.43
C GLY A 414 7.99 -5.88 1.31
N VAL A 415 8.04 -4.57 1.54
CA VAL A 415 8.40 -3.54 0.55
C VAL A 415 9.45 -2.58 1.12
N VAL A 416 10.36 -2.13 0.28
CA VAL A 416 11.20 -0.94 0.50
C VAL A 416 11.12 -0.09 -0.76
N SER A 417 10.86 1.22 -0.61
CA SER A 417 10.73 2.13 -1.75
C SER A 417 11.89 3.12 -1.84
N LEU A 418 12.33 3.34 -3.06
CA LEU A 418 13.41 4.23 -3.44
C LEU A 418 12.86 5.64 -3.76
N ASN A 419 13.52 6.68 -3.26
CA ASN A 419 13.27 8.08 -3.60
C ASN A 419 14.11 8.47 -4.83
N LEU A 420 13.54 8.37 -6.03
CA LEU A 420 14.24 8.75 -7.28
C LEU A 420 14.51 10.26 -7.37
N PRO A 421 13.58 11.17 -7.02
CA PRO A 421 13.83 12.60 -7.02
C PRO A 421 15.06 13.03 -6.23
N GLN A 422 15.28 12.45 -5.04
CA GLN A 422 16.44 12.78 -4.22
C GLN A 422 17.77 12.47 -4.93
N ILE A 423 17.83 11.39 -5.71
CA ILE A 423 19.01 11.04 -6.51
C ILE A 423 19.25 12.11 -7.57
N GLY A 424 18.21 12.54 -8.28
CA GLY A 424 18.29 13.62 -9.27
C GLY A 424 18.75 14.96 -8.67
N ILE A 425 18.21 15.33 -7.51
CA ILE A 425 18.62 16.55 -6.78
C ILE A 425 20.11 16.50 -6.43
N LEU A 426 20.58 15.37 -5.93
CA LEU A 426 21.99 15.18 -5.54
C LEU A 426 22.92 15.10 -6.75
N ALA A 427 22.45 14.59 -7.88
CA ALA A 427 23.20 14.50 -9.12
C ALA A 427 23.44 15.86 -9.77
N ARG A 428 22.49 16.81 -9.64
CA ARG A 428 22.59 18.18 -10.19
C ARG A 428 22.81 18.23 -11.70
N GLY A 429 22.13 17.34 -12.44
CA GLY A 429 22.27 17.24 -13.89
C GLY A 429 23.48 16.44 -14.39
N ASP A 430 24.37 15.99 -13.49
CA ASP A 430 25.50 15.13 -13.82
C ASP A 430 25.02 13.67 -13.99
N MET A 431 25.08 13.17 -15.20
CA MET A 431 24.58 11.84 -15.56
C MET A 431 25.39 10.70 -14.95
N ASP A 432 26.72 10.82 -14.92
CA ASP A 432 27.59 9.78 -14.35
C ASP A 432 27.38 9.67 -12.84
N LYS A 433 27.26 10.83 -12.20
CA LYS A 433 26.96 10.90 -10.77
C LYS A 433 25.56 10.35 -10.47
N PHE A 434 24.58 10.58 -11.32
CA PHE A 434 23.24 10.01 -11.17
C PHE A 434 23.29 8.49 -11.14
N TRP A 435 23.94 7.86 -12.11
CA TRP A 435 24.03 6.40 -12.16
C TRP A 435 24.82 5.84 -10.97
N SER A 436 25.90 6.48 -10.56
CA SER A 436 26.67 6.07 -9.37
C SER A 436 25.81 6.12 -8.09
N LEU A 437 25.06 7.20 -7.88
CA LEU A 437 24.14 7.33 -6.74
C LEU A 437 23.01 6.31 -6.81
N LEU A 438 22.47 6.03 -7.99
CA LEU A 438 21.44 5.02 -8.16
C LEU A 438 21.93 3.63 -7.72
N GLU A 439 23.15 3.25 -8.10
CA GLU A 439 23.75 1.96 -7.66
C GLU A 439 23.90 1.91 -6.13
N GLU A 440 24.39 2.98 -5.50
CA GLU A 440 24.51 3.07 -4.04
C GLU A 440 23.14 2.89 -3.37
N ARG A 441 22.10 3.56 -3.89
CA ARG A 441 20.75 3.47 -3.34
C ARG A 441 20.08 2.11 -3.57
N LEU A 442 20.40 1.45 -4.69
CA LEU A 442 19.95 0.07 -4.93
C LEU A 442 20.55 -0.90 -3.92
N GLU A 443 21.83 -0.75 -3.58
CA GLU A 443 22.45 -1.58 -2.54
C GLU A 443 21.80 -1.35 -1.17
N LEU A 444 21.50 -0.10 -0.82
CA LEU A 444 20.73 0.22 0.40
C LEU A 444 19.36 -0.45 0.42
N CYS A 445 18.63 -0.40 -0.69
CA CYS A 445 17.33 -1.06 -0.83
C CYS A 445 17.47 -2.58 -0.68
N TYR A 446 18.48 -3.18 -1.31
CA TYR A 446 18.76 -4.62 -1.18
C TYR A 446 18.96 -5.02 0.28
N GLN A 447 19.83 -4.31 1.00
CA GLN A 447 20.12 -4.62 2.39
C GLN A 447 18.88 -4.41 3.30
N ALA A 448 18.10 -3.38 3.04
CA ALA A 448 16.84 -3.14 3.76
C ALA A 448 15.80 -4.25 3.50
N LEU A 449 15.67 -4.71 2.26
CA LEU A 449 14.83 -5.86 1.91
C LEU A 449 15.32 -7.15 2.55
N MET A 450 16.63 -7.34 2.62
CA MET A 450 17.23 -8.50 3.30
C MET A 450 16.95 -8.48 4.82
N CYS A 451 16.82 -7.31 5.48
CA CYS A 451 16.38 -7.24 6.87
C CYS A 451 14.99 -7.84 7.04
N ARG A 452 14.03 -7.50 6.13
CA ARG A 452 12.69 -8.09 6.14
C ARG A 452 12.71 -9.60 5.93
N HIS A 453 13.42 -10.06 4.91
CA HIS A 453 13.56 -11.48 4.62
C HIS A 453 14.16 -12.24 5.81
N ASN A 454 15.22 -11.71 6.41
CA ASN A 454 15.90 -12.35 7.53
C ASN A 454 15.03 -12.42 8.80
N ALA A 455 14.17 -11.41 9.04
CA ALA A 455 13.23 -11.45 10.15
C ALA A 455 12.23 -12.61 10.03
N LEU A 456 11.81 -12.97 8.82
CA LEU A 456 10.88 -14.08 8.58
C LEU A 456 11.55 -15.48 8.64
N LYS A 457 12.86 -15.58 8.48
CA LYS A 457 13.56 -16.89 8.46
C LYS A 457 13.39 -17.74 9.71
N GLN A 458 13.20 -17.11 10.86
CA GLN A 458 13.08 -17.79 12.15
C GLN A 458 11.62 -18.06 12.54
N VAL A 459 10.68 -17.61 11.71
CA VAL A 459 9.25 -17.73 12.00
C VAL A 459 8.80 -19.18 11.87
N ARG A 460 7.96 -19.60 12.82
CA ARG A 460 7.34 -20.93 12.83
C ARG A 460 5.84 -20.81 12.56
N SER A 461 5.27 -21.91 12.12
CA SER A 461 3.85 -21.99 11.75
C SER A 461 2.87 -21.59 12.87
N ASP A 462 3.31 -21.66 14.13
CA ASP A 462 2.51 -21.27 15.31
C ASP A 462 2.32 -19.75 15.43
N SER A 463 3.12 -18.93 14.75
CA SER A 463 3.01 -17.46 14.80
C SER A 463 1.70 -16.94 14.20
N SER A 464 1.19 -17.63 13.19
CA SER A 464 -0.11 -17.35 12.57
C SER A 464 -0.70 -18.66 12.00
N PRO A 465 -1.41 -19.44 12.82
CA PRO A 465 -1.94 -20.73 12.39
C PRO A 465 -2.86 -20.65 11.16
N ILE A 466 -3.67 -19.59 11.05
CA ILE A 466 -4.59 -19.40 9.90
C ILE A 466 -3.81 -19.34 8.58
N HIS A 467 -2.64 -18.69 8.56
CA HIS A 467 -1.81 -18.61 7.36
C HIS A 467 -1.05 -19.89 7.08
N TRP A 468 -0.41 -20.44 8.10
CA TRP A 468 0.62 -21.45 7.90
C TRP A 468 0.15 -22.89 8.10
N GLN A 469 -0.87 -23.10 8.96
CA GLN A 469 -1.35 -24.46 9.31
C GLN A 469 -2.71 -24.79 8.71
N TYR A 470 -3.58 -23.78 8.51
CA TYR A 470 -5.00 -24.00 8.24
C TYR A 470 -5.47 -23.50 6.87
N GLY A 471 -4.56 -23.30 5.93
CA GLY A 471 -4.86 -23.28 4.52
C GLY A 471 -4.84 -21.91 3.84
N ALA A 472 -4.81 -20.78 4.56
CA ALA A 472 -4.79 -19.47 3.87
C ALA A 472 -3.58 -19.32 2.95
N ILE A 473 -2.40 -19.81 3.36
CA ILE A 473 -1.19 -19.91 2.55
C ILE A 473 -0.73 -21.35 2.42
N ALA A 474 -0.61 -22.07 3.53
CA ALA A 474 -0.09 -23.43 3.56
C ALA A 474 -0.81 -24.29 4.60
N ARG A 475 -0.52 -25.59 4.61
CA ARG A 475 -0.93 -26.56 5.62
C ARG A 475 0.29 -27.23 6.25
N LEU A 476 1.17 -26.40 6.84
CA LEU A 476 2.38 -26.86 7.52
C LEU A 476 2.01 -27.54 8.86
N PRO A 477 2.78 -28.55 9.30
CA PRO A 477 2.66 -29.08 10.65
C PRO A 477 2.87 -27.98 11.71
N LYS A 478 2.27 -28.16 12.87
CA LYS A 478 2.47 -27.28 14.02
C LYS A 478 3.96 -27.19 14.39
N GLY A 479 4.46 -25.97 14.62
CA GLY A 479 5.86 -25.71 14.95
C GLY A 479 6.83 -25.83 13.78
N ALA A 480 6.37 -26.13 12.56
CA ALA A 480 7.23 -26.20 11.39
C ALA A 480 7.77 -24.82 11.00
N PRO A 481 9.02 -24.71 10.47
CA PRO A 481 9.55 -23.45 10.00
C PRO A 481 8.87 -23.04 8.68
N ILE A 482 8.57 -21.73 8.52
CA ILE A 482 8.06 -21.19 7.25
C ILE A 482 9.16 -20.92 6.21
N LYS A 483 10.43 -21.05 6.61
CA LYS A 483 11.60 -20.73 5.80
C LYS A 483 11.55 -21.30 4.37
N PRO A 484 11.07 -22.54 4.09
CA PRO A 484 10.96 -23.04 2.71
C PRO A 484 10.09 -22.17 1.80
N LEU A 485 9.07 -21.51 2.34
CA LEU A 485 8.14 -20.63 1.60
C LEU A 485 8.74 -19.26 1.26
N LEU A 486 9.95 -18.94 1.74
CA LEU A 486 10.63 -17.67 1.48
C LEU A 486 11.52 -17.69 0.24
N TYR A 487 11.76 -18.87 -0.33
CA TYR A 487 12.71 -19.09 -1.44
C TYR A 487 12.04 -19.66 -2.69
N GLY A 488 12.83 -19.79 -3.76
CA GLY A 488 12.39 -20.41 -5.00
C GLY A 488 11.34 -19.61 -5.76
N GLY A 489 11.03 -18.38 -5.36
CA GLY A 489 9.95 -17.58 -5.95
C GLY A 489 8.55 -17.90 -5.40
N TYR A 490 8.41 -18.74 -4.37
CA TYR A 490 7.11 -19.01 -3.75
C TYR A 490 6.48 -17.75 -3.18
N SER A 491 7.24 -16.94 -2.45
CA SER A 491 6.85 -15.59 -2.02
C SER A 491 7.65 -14.54 -2.77
N SER A 492 7.13 -13.33 -2.84
CA SER A 492 7.80 -12.16 -3.39
C SER A 492 8.32 -11.22 -2.30
N ILE A 493 9.31 -10.39 -2.66
CA ILE A 493 9.75 -9.25 -1.87
C ILE A 493 9.98 -8.09 -2.82
N SER A 494 9.53 -6.87 -2.49
CA SER A 494 9.32 -5.84 -3.48
C SER A 494 10.24 -4.64 -3.32
N LEU A 495 10.96 -4.29 -4.40
CA LEU A 495 11.59 -2.98 -4.58
C LEU A 495 10.56 -2.02 -5.16
N GLY A 496 10.17 -1.01 -4.36
CA GLY A 496 9.30 0.06 -4.80
C GLY A 496 10.09 1.30 -5.24
N TYR A 497 9.41 2.26 -5.86
CA TYR A 497 9.99 3.54 -6.28
C TYR A 497 8.93 4.63 -6.37
N ILE A 498 9.35 5.88 -6.21
CA ILE A 498 8.51 7.09 -6.28
C ILE A 498 9.21 8.12 -7.16
N GLY A 499 8.45 8.93 -7.91
CA GLY A 499 8.93 10.17 -8.52
C GLY A 499 9.70 9.99 -9.81
N LEU A 500 9.28 9.08 -10.69
CA LEU A 500 9.89 8.92 -12.01
C LEU A 500 9.77 10.19 -12.86
N TYR A 501 8.65 10.95 -12.73
CA TYR A 501 8.46 12.23 -13.37
C TYR A 501 9.52 13.24 -12.89
N GLU A 502 9.64 13.44 -11.58
CA GLU A 502 10.53 14.45 -11.01
C GLU A 502 12.01 14.16 -11.31
N VAL A 503 12.45 12.92 -11.20
CA VAL A 503 13.84 12.57 -11.52
C VAL A 503 14.14 12.76 -13.00
N THR A 504 13.19 12.45 -13.88
CA THR A 504 13.33 12.67 -15.32
C THR A 504 13.46 14.18 -15.62
N LYS A 505 12.57 14.98 -15.01
CA LYS A 505 12.61 16.44 -15.15
C LYS A 505 13.94 17.04 -14.67
N LEU A 506 14.46 16.57 -13.54
CA LEU A 506 15.75 17.02 -12.98
C LEU A 506 16.94 16.67 -13.89
N MET A 507 16.93 15.50 -14.51
CA MET A 507 18.07 15.02 -15.28
C MET A 507 18.03 15.36 -16.76
N THR A 508 16.84 15.59 -17.33
CA THR A 508 16.67 15.84 -18.78
C THR A 508 16.07 17.21 -19.11
N GLY A 509 15.48 17.89 -18.12
CA GLY A 509 14.77 19.15 -18.28
C GLY A 509 13.32 19.01 -18.80
N VAL A 510 12.90 17.82 -19.20
CA VAL A 510 11.57 17.56 -19.79
C VAL A 510 10.79 16.52 -19.00
N SER A 511 9.45 16.45 -19.22
CA SER A 511 8.61 15.39 -18.66
C SER A 511 9.00 14.01 -19.21
N HIS A 512 8.77 12.95 -18.45
CA HIS A 512 8.95 11.57 -18.92
C HIS A 512 7.95 11.17 -20.03
N THR A 513 6.90 11.95 -20.26
CA THR A 513 5.97 11.78 -21.38
C THR A 513 6.52 12.34 -22.71
N GLN A 514 7.59 13.12 -22.67
CA GLN A 514 8.21 13.73 -23.83
C GLN A 514 9.39 12.90 -24.36
N PRO A 515 9.70 12.96 -25.67
CA PRO A 515 10.89 12.32 -26.23
C PRO A 515 12.15 12.70 -25.43
N GLY A 516 13.13 11.83 -25.31
CA GLY A 516 14.29 12.04 -24.45
C GLY A 516 14.01 11.80 -22.95
N GLY A 517 12.92 12.37 -22.43
CA GLY A 517 12.45 12.06 -21.08
C GLY A 517 11.96 10.61 -20.97
N THR A 518 11.18 10.15 -21.94
CA THR A 518 10.71 8.75 -22.00
C THR A 518 11.88 7.77 -22.08
N GLU A 519 12.89 8.06 -22.90
CA GLU A 519 14.09 7.22 -23.04
C GLU A 519 14.86 7.12 -21.72
N PHE A 520 15.06 8.23 -21.02
CA PHE A 520 15.71 8.26 -19.73
C PHE A 520 14.91 7.47 -18.69
N ALA A 521 13.59 7.72 -18.59
CA ALA A 521 12.70 7.02 -17.67
C ALA A 521 12.72 5.50 -17.88
N LEU A 522 12.66 5.05 -19.13
CA LEU A 522 12.76 3.62 -19.46
C LEU A 522 14.14 3.02 -19.09
N LYS A 523 15.24 3.75 -19.26
CA LYS A 523 16.57 3.31 -18.82
C LYS A 523 16.61 3.14 -17.31
N VAL A 524 16.09 4.10 -16.55
CA VAL A 524 15.98 3.99 -15.08
C VAL A 524 15.16 2.77 -14.68
N MET A 525 13.97 2.62 -15.25
CA MET A 525 13.07 1.50 -14.93
C MET A 525 13.68 0.13 -15.26
N ASN A 526 14.31 0.01 -16.41
CA ASN A 526 15.00 -1.22 -16.78
C ASN A 526 16.19 -1.54 -15.86
N ARG A 527 16.90 -0.50 -15.37
CA ARG A 527 17.96 -0.71 -14.37
C ARG A 527 17.41 -1.21 -13.04
N LEU A 528 16.29 -0.63 -12.55
CA LEU A 528 15.61 -1.11 -11.35
C LEU A 528 15.13 -2.55 -11.49
N ARG A 529 14.54 -2.89 -12.64
CA ARG A 529 14.11 -4.26 -12.94
C ARG A 529 15.29 -5.23 -12.96
N LYS A 530 16.37 -4.85 -13.64
CA LYS A 530 17.60 -5.66 -13.69
C LYS A 530 18.17 -5.91 -12.30
N ALA A 531 18.12 -4.94 -11.39
CA ALA A 531 18.57 -5.13 -10.01
C ALA A 531 17.77 -6.25 -9.32
N CYS A 532 16.45 -6.24 -9.45
CA CYS A 532 15.59 -7.30 -8.90
C CYS A 532 15.95 -8.68 -9.49
N ASP A 533 16.16 -8.75 -10.80
CA ASP A 533 16.51 -9.99 -11.49
C ASP A 533 17.90 -10.52 -11.05
N ASP A 534 18.89 -9.64 -10.90
CA ASP A 534 20.24 -9.97 -10.42
C ASP A 534 20.19 -10.47 -8.96
N TRP A 535 19.42 -9.82 -8.08
CA TRP A 535 19.24 -10.25 -6.69
C TRP A 535 18.53 -11.60 -6.59
N LYS A 536 17.49 -11.81 -7.42
CA LYS A 536 16.80 -13.11 -7.51
C LYS A 536 17.74 -14.23 -7.93
N ALA A 537 18.54 -14.00 -8.95
CA ALA A 537 19.54 -14.98 -9.42
C ALA A 537 20.60 -15.32 -8.35
N LYS A 538 21.04 -14.31 -7.60
CA LYS A 538 22.06 -14.46 -6.54
C LYS A 538 21.53 -15.18 -5.30
N THR A 539 20.25 -14.98 -4.94
CA THR A 539 19.74 -15.36 -3.61
C THR A 539 18.65 -16.43 -3.63
N ASN A 540 18.09 -16.71 -4.80
CA ASN A 540 16.88 -17.53 -4.97
C ASN A 540 15.65 -16.99 -4.20
N ILE A 541 15.60 -15.68 -3.96
CA ILE A 541 14.45 -14.98 -3.34
C ILE A 541 13.67 -14.25 -4.42
N GLY A 542 12.36 -14.22 -4.33
CA GLY A 542 11.45 -13.64 -5.31
C GLY A 542 11.43 -12.10 -5.33
N PHE A 543 12.56 -11.45 -5.61
CA PHE A 543 12.60 -9.99 -5.78
C PHE A 543 11.80 -9.56 -7.00
N ALA A 544 11.02 -8.48 -6.85
CA ALA A 544 10.19 -7.94 -7.92
C ALA A 544 10.13 -6.42 -7.87
N LEU A 545 10.12 -5.78 -9.04
CA LEU A 545 9.94 -4.34 -9.14
C LEU A 545 8.47 -3.98 -8.98
N TYR A 546 8.18 -3.01 -8.13
CA TYR A 546 6.84 -2.67 -7.67
C TYR A 546 6.54 -1.18 -7.82
N GLY A 547 5.53 -0.82 -8.60
CA GLY A 547 4.97 0.53 -8.63
C GLY A 547 4.32 0.85 -7.29
N THR A 548 5.08 1.44 -6.37
CA THR A 548 4.69 1.61 -4.96
C THR A 548 3.33 2.28 -4.81
N PRO A 549 2.41 1.73 -4.01
CA PRO A 549 1.26 2.49 -3.53
C PRO A 549 1.77 3.58 -2.59
N ALA A 550 1.39 4.82 -2.88
CA ALA A 550 1.88 5.98 -2.15
C ALA A 550 0.73 6.71 -1.47
N GLU A 551 0.30 6.23 -0.33
CA GLU A 551 -0.74 6.89 0.46
C GLU A 551 -0.21 8.21 1.05
N SER A 552 0.77 8.13 1.92
CA SER A 552 1.47 9.29 2.49
C SER A 552 2.91 9.45 1.99
N LEU A 553 3.46 8.45 1.32
CA LEU A 553 4.89 8.41 0.95
C LEU A 553 5.31 9.50 -0.03
N CYS A 554 4.48 9.82 -1.02
CA CYS A 554 4.75 10.93 -1.95
C CYS A 554 4.88 12.27 -1.23
N TYR A 555 4.06 12.52 -0.21
CA TYR A 555 4.16 13.69 0.64
C TYR A 555 5.41 13.64 1.54
N ARG A 556 5.65 12.49 2.19
CA ARG A 556 6.79 12.31 3.10
C ARG A 556 8.12 12.60 2.40
N PHE A 557 8.36 12.04 1.22
CA PHE A 557 9.58 12.25 0.47
C PHE A 557 9.73 13.71 0.03
N ALA A 558 8.68 14.30 -0.54
CA ALA A 558 8.71 15.69 -0.97
C ALA A 558 8.96 16.66 0.20
N ARG A 559 8.38 16.41 1.37
CA ARG A 559 8.60 17.20 2.59
C ARG A 559 10.04 17.14 3.05
N ILE A 560 10.59 15.94 3.21
CA ILE A 560 11.98 15.74 3.66
C ILE A 560 12.96 16.40 2.68
N ASP A 561 12.77 16.20 1.39
CA ASP A 561 13.66 16.77 0.38
C ASP A 561 13.55 18.30 0.32
N LYS A 562 12.35 18.85 0.51
CA LYS A 562 12.16 20.31 0.63
C LYS A 562 12.84 20.88 1.87
N GLU A 563 12.76 20.22 3.00
CA GLU A 563 13.44 20.61 4.25
C GLU A 563 14.98 20.57 4.10
N ARG A 564 15.51 19.57 3.38
CA ARG A 564 16.96 19.37 3.20
C ARG A 564 17.58 20.20 2.09
N PHE A 565 16.89 20.34 0.98
CA PHE A 565 17.45 20.92 -0.25
C PHE A 565 16.78 22.23 -0.68
N GLY A 566 15.69 22.63 0.00
CA GLY A 566 14.93 23.83 -0.32
C GLY A 566 13.85 23.59 -1.37
N THR A 567 13.25 24.70 -1.83
CA THR A 567 12.21 24.70 -2.85
C THR A 567 12.82 24.60 -4.24
N ILE A 568 12.48 23.54 -4.96
CA ILE A 568 12.91 23.29 -6.34
C ILE A 568 11.65 23.28 -7.21
N PRO A 569 11.59 24.18 -8.25
CA PRO A 569 10.42 24.26 -9.13
C PRO A 569 10.07 22.92 -9.79
N ASP A 570 8.79 22.61 -9.90
CA ASP A 570 8.23 21.37 -10.42
C ASP A 570 8.66 20.07 -9.70
N VAL A 571 9.39 20.19 -8.61
CA VAL A 571 9.89 19.05 -7.83
C VAL A 571 9.38 19.14 -6.40
N THR A 572 10.03 19.95 -5.52
CA THR A 572 9.65 20.03 -4.11
C THR A 572 8.62 21.12 -3.78
N ASP A 573 8.37 22.04 -4.69
CA ASP A 573 7.41 23.15 -4.53
C ASP A 573 5.95 22.68 -4.46
N LYS A 574 5.62 21.60 -5.17
CA LYS A 574 4.27 20.98 -5.17
C LYS A 574 3.85 20.48 -3.78
N GLY A 575 4.81 20.10 -2.94
CA GLY A 575 4.58 19.48 -1.64
C GLY A 575 4.17 17.99 -1.70
N TYR A 576 4.27 17.37 -2.87
CA TYR A 576 4.12 15.94 -3.11
C TYR A 576 4.96 15.52 -4.32
N TYR A 577 5.36 14.25 -4.39
CA TYR A 577 5.94 13.63 -5.59
C TYR A 577 4.91 12.83 -6.36
N THR A 578 5.16 12.66 -7.65
CA THR A 578 4.34 11.82 -8.53
C THR A 578 4.48 10.36 -8.11
N ASN A 579 3.36 9.65 -8.05
CA ASN A 579 3.35 8.25 -7.66
C ASN A 579 4.03 7.38 -8.72
N SER A 580 5.05 6.60 -8.31
CA SER A 580 5.76 5.63 -9.16
C SER A 580 6.06 6.15 -10.58
N TYR A 581 5.48 5.52 -11.62
CA TYR A 581 5.67 5.84 -13.04
C TYR A 581 4.57 6.73 -13.63
N HIS A 582 3.56 7.10 -12.86
CA HIS A 582 2.38 7.80 -13.38
C HIS A 582 2.74 9.14 -14.04
N VAL A 583 1.93 9.54 -15.00
CA VAL A 583 1.94 10.91 -15.54
C VAL A 583 1.63 11.89 -14.42
N ASP A 584 2.30 13.05 -14.38
CA ASP A 584 2.02 14.10 -13.39
C ASP A 584 0.53 14.48 -13.45
N VAL A 585 -0.11 14.57 -12.29
CA VAL A 585 -1.57 14.79 -12.20
C VAL A 585 -2.06 16.10 -12.82
N ARG A 586 -1.13 17.03 -13.08
CA ARG A 586 -1.39 18.34 -13.71
C ARG A 586 -1.23 18.32 -15.24
N GLU A 587 -0.70 17.22 -15.79
CA GLU A 587 -0.43 17.13 -17.23
C GLU A 587 -1.72 16.84 -18.00
N HIS A 588 -2.05 17.70 -18.97
CA HIS A 588 -3.19 17.50 -19.84
C HIS A 588 -2.88 16.43 -20.89
N ILE A 589 -3.38 15.26 -20.69
CA ILE A 589 -3.27 14.10 -21.54
C ILE A 589 -4.61 13.36 -21.53
N ASP A 590 -5.09 12.89 -22.68
CA ASP A 590 -6.31 12.09 -22.70
C ASP A 590 -6.08 10.65 -22.20
N ALA A 591 -7.17 9.97 -21.85
CA ALA A 591 -7.13 8.64 -21.26
C ALA A 591 -6.42 7.59 -22.14
N PHE A 592 -6.60 7.65 -23.46
CA PHE A 592 -6.03 6.68 -24.38
C PHE A 592 -4.52 6.82 -24.49
N HIS A 593 -4.04 8.06 -24.63
CA HIS A 593 -2.61 8.34 -24.66
C HIS A 593 -1.95 8.05 -23.31
N LYS A 594 -2.61 8.40 -22.20
CA LYS A 594 -2.11 8.11 -20.84
C LYS A 594 -1.96 6.61 -20.62
N PHE A 595 -2.97 5.81 -20.94
CA PHE A 595 -2.89 4.36 -20.79
C PHE A 595 -1.84 3.74 -21.72
N THR A 596 -1.75 4.20 -22.95
CA THR A 596 -0.70 3.74 -23.88
C THR A 596 0.69 4.04 -23.34
N PHE A 597 0.90 5.25 -22.85
CA PHE A 597 2.17 5.66 -22.26
C PHE A 597 2.52 4.83 -21.01
N GLU A 598 1.59 4.69 -20.06
CA GLU A 598 1.83 4.01 -18.80
C GLU A 598 1.93 2.47 -18.94
N SER A 599 1.34 1.89 -19.98
CA SER A 599 1.36 0.43 -20.22
C SER A 599 2.77 -0.14 -20.34
N GLN A 600 3.72 0.61 -20.93
CA GLN A 600 5.11 0.20 -21.05
C GLN A 600 5.82 0.05 -19.69
N PHE A 601 5.45 0.87 -18.71
CA PHE A 601 5.99 0.80 -17.35
C PHE A 601 5.33 -0.32 -16.53
N GLN A 602 4.05 -0.63 -16.76
CA GLN A 602 3.40 -1.78 -16.15
C GLN A 602 4.09 -3.08 -16.55
N LYS A 603 4.49 -3.23 -17.81
CA LYS A 603 5.24 -4.38 -18.30
C LYS A 603 6.61 -4.55 -17.60
N ILE A 604 7.24 -3.46 -17.19
CA ILE A 604 8.52 -3.50 -16.45
C ILE A 604 8.29 -3.77 -14.97
N SER A 605 7.24 -3.20 -14.36
CA SER A 605 6.90 -3.31 -12.93
C SER A 605 6.08 -4.56 -12.63
N THR A 606 6.64 -5.74 -12.90
CA THR A 606 5.92 -7.03 -12.79
C THR A 606 5.57 -7.45 -11.36
N GLY A 607 6.16 -6.83 -10.34
CA GLY A 607 5.81 -7.06 -8.94
C GLY A 607 4.60 -6.25 -8.47
N GLY A 608 4.09 -5.34 -9.31
CA GLY A 608 2.88 -4.58 -9.02
C GLY A 608 2.78 -3.30 -9.83
N CYS A 609 1.61 -3.05 -10.36
CA CYS A 609 1.30 -1.89 -11.18
C CYS A 609 -0.21 -1.62 -11.17
N ILE A 610 -0.58 -0.37 -11.42
CA ILE A 610 -1.95 0.05 -11.71
C ILE A 610 -1.88 1.42 -12.39
N SER A 611 -2.80 1.73 -13.27
CA SER A 611 -2.95 3.06 -13.86
C SER A 611 -4.34 3.59 -13.64
N TYR A 612 -4.51 4.89 -13.55
CA TYR A 612 -5.81 5.51 -13.35
C TYR A 612 -6.02 6.71 -14.26
N VAL A 613 -7.26 7.01 -14.55
CA VAL A 613 -7.69 8.22 -15.24
C VAL A 613 -8.76 8.95 -14.44
N GLU A 614 -8.62 10.26 -14.36
CA GLU A 614 -9.67 11.14 -13.82
C GLU A 614 -10.75 11.31 -14.88
N ILE A 615 -11.98 10.94 -14.55
CA ILE A 615 -13.10 11.06 -15.45
C ILE A 615 -14.18 12.01 -14.91
N PRO A 616 -14.86 12.76 -15.78
CA PRO A 616 -16.01 13.57 -15.38
C PRO A 616 -17.18 12.66 -14.96
N ASN A 617 -18.31 13.25 -14.63
CA ASN A 617 -19.52 12.48 -14.37
C ASN A 617 -20.02 11.78 -15.66
N MET A 618 -19.73 10.49 -15.78
CA MET A 618 -20.08 9.67 -16.94
C MET A 618 -21.40 8.90 -16.79
N ARG A 619 -22.20 9.17 -15.75
CA ARG A 619 -23.46 8.45 -15.48
C ARG A 619 -24.46 8.50 -16.65
N HIS A 620 -24.35 9.50 -17.52
CA HIS A 620 -25.22 9.71 -18.70
C HIS A 620 -24.54 9.43 -20.03
N ASN A 621 -23.28 8.99 -20.02
CA ASN A 621 -22.52 8.63 -21.23
C ASN A 621 -21.73 7.33 -21.03
N LEU A 622 -22.46 6.25 -20.77
CA LEU A 622 -21.88 4.94 -20.47
C LEU A 622 -21.21 4.31 -21.68
N GLU A 623 -21.67 4.63 -22.90
CA GLU A 623 -21.07 4.09 -24.14
C GLU A 623 -19.63 4.58 -24.30
N ALA A 624 -19.36 5.87 -24.08
CA ALA A 624 -17.99 6.40 -24.13
C ALA A 624 -17.10 5.72 -23.08
N LEU A 625 -17.61 5.49 -21.88
CA LEU A 625 -16.86 4.80 -20.82
C LEU A 625 -16.62 3.33 -21.19
N LYS A 626 -17.59 2.66 -21.86
CA LYS A 626 -17.43 1.29 -22.34
C LYS A 626 -16.34 1.19 -23.42
N GLU A 627 -16.20 2.19 -24.28
CA GLU A 627 -15.09 2.22 -25.26
C GLU A 627 -13.72 2.35 -24.56
N VAL A 628 -13.62 3.13 -23.48
CA VAL A 628 -12.39 3.18 -22.67
C VAL A 628 -12.10 1.81 -22.02
N VAL A 629 -13.13 1.10 -21.54
CA VAL A 629 -12.96 -0.25 -20.98
C VAL A 629 -12.47 -1.25 -22.04
N ARG A 630 -12.99 -1.18 -23.26
CA ARG A 630 -12.48 -1.98 -24.40
C ARG A 630 -11.03 -1.65 -24.73
N PHE A 631 -10.68 -0.37 -24.69
CA PHE A 631 -9.30 0.06 -24.88
C PHE A 631 -8.37 -0.51 -23.80
N ILE A 632 -8.82 -0.56 -22.53
CA ILE A 632 -8.06 -1.19 -21.43
C ILE A 632 -7.78 -2.65 -21.76
N TYR A 633 -8.77 -3.41 -22.22
CA TYR A 633 -8.61 -4.82 -22.60
C TYR A 633 -7.45 -5.04 -23.59
N ASP A 634 -7.34 -4.16 -24.59
CA ASP A 634 -6.36 -4.30 -25.65
C ASP A 634 -4.97 -3.76 -25.33
N ASN A 635 -4.85 -2.77 -24.44
CA ASN A 635 -3.66 -1.94 -24.36
C ASN A 635 -2.97 -1.92 -23.00
N ILE A 636 -3.66 -2.11 -21.88
CA ILE A 636 -3.07 -1.97 -20.54
C ILE A 636 -3.53 -3.09 -19.62
N GLN A 637 -2.62 -3.56 -18.76
CA GLN A 637 -2.86 -4.71 -17.90
C GLN A 637 -3.88 -4.43 -16.80
N TYR A 638 -3.73 -3.28 -16.10
CA TYR A 638 -4.52 -2.96 -14.93
C TYR A 638 -4.83 -1.46 -14.87
N ALA A 639 -6.11 -1.13 -14.88
CA ALA A 639 -6.58 0.25 -14.91
C ALA A 639 -7.79 0.48 -13.98
N GLU A 640 -7.93 1.72 -13.52
CA GLU A 640 -9.03 2.18 -12.68
C GLU A 640 -9.55 3.54 -13.10
N PHE A 641 -10.80 3.82 -12.77
CA PHE A 641 -11.45 5.11 -13.00
C PHE A 641 -11.58 5.91 -11.71
N ASN A 642 -11.19 7.17 -11.75
CA ASN A 642 -11.42 8.13 -10.67
C ASN A 642 -12.63 8.97 -11.03
N THR A 643 -13.82 8.52 -10.63
CA THR A 643 -15.04 9.34 -10.63
C THR A 643 -15.24 9.99 -9.27
N LYS A 644 -16.32 10.73 -9.10
CA LYS A 644 -16.66 11.36 -7.82
C LYS A 644 -17.98 10.80 -7.30
N SER A 645 -17.98 10.37 -6.04
CA SER A 645 -19.13 9.75 -5.40
C SER A 645 -19.21 10.19 -3.93
N ASP A 646 -19.33 11.51 -3.73
CA ASP A 646 -19.39 12.11 -2.41
C ASP A 646 -20.84 12.43 -2.02
N TYR A 647 -21.07 12.56 -0.71
CA TYR A 647 -22.38 12.91 -0.18
C TYR A 647 -22.25 13.93 0.95
N CYS A 648 -23.05 15.01 0.91
CA CYS A 648 -23.17 15.98 1.98
C CYS A 648 -24.40 15.67 2.82
N GLN A 649 -24.23 15.35 4.09
CA GLN A 649 -25.32 15.03 5.01
C GLN A 649 -26.17 16.26 5.39
N VAL A 650 -25.65 17.48 5.18
CA VAL A 650 -26.37 18.73 5.53
C VAL A 650 -27.44 19.08 4.51
N CYS A 651 -27.13 18.97 3.21
CA CYS A 651 -28.06 19.39 2.16
C CYS A 651 -28.50 18.25 1.22
N GLY A 652 -27.98 17.01 1.40
CA GLY A 652 -28.31 15.87 0.55
C GLY A 652 -27.62 15.89 -0.82
N PHE A 653 -26.60 16.74 -1.03
CA PHE A 653 -25.86 16.79 -2.29
C PHE A 653 -25.14 15.45 -2.57
N ASP A 654 -25.39 14.85 -3.72
CA ASP A 654 -24.70 13.65 -4.23
C ASP A 654 -23.90 14.07 -5.48
N GLY A 655 -22.58 14.16 -5.35
CA GLY A 655 -21.71 14.63 -6.41
C GLY A 655 -20.26 14.79 -5.95
N GLU A 656 -19.57 15.80 -6.48
CA GLU A 656 -18.19 16.10 -6.10
C GLU A 656 -18.16 17.18 -5.00
N ILE A 657 -17.66 16.83 -3.82
CA ILE A 657 -17.24 17.77 -2.80
C ILE A 657 -15.87 18.32 -3.20
N ILE A 658 -15.74 19.64 -3.23
CA ILE A 658 -14.55 20.33 -3.75
C ILE A 658 -13.53 20.60 -2.65
N ILE A 659 -12.28 20.87 -3.06
CA ILE A 659 -11.24 21.43 -2.21
C ILE A 659 -11.11 22.92 -2.58
N ASN A 660 -11.47 23.80 -1.64
CA ASN A 660 -11.46 25.26 -1.85
C ASN A 660 -10.03 25.83 -1.89
N ASP A 661 -9.89 27.15 -2.02
CA ASP A 661 -8.57 27.81 -2.14
C ASP A 661 -7.75 27.74 -0.86
N ASP A 662 -8.39 27.56 0.29
CA ASP A 662 -7.74 27.34 1.58
C ASP A 662 -7.32 25.88 1.80
N ASN A 663 -7.45 24.99 0.79
CA ASN A 663 -7.25 23.56 0.85
C ASN A 663 -8.18 22.84 1.87
N GLN A 664 -9.39 23.36 2.05
CA GLN A 664 -10.41 22.73 2.88
C GLN A 664 -11.47 22.05 2.00
N TRP A 665 -11.97 20.91 2.45
CA TRP A 665 -13.10 20.24 1.83
C TRP A 665 -14.39 21.03 2.07
N GLU A 666 -15.13 21.30 1.00
CA GLU A 666 -16.31 22.15 1.03
C GLU A 666 -17.41 21.63 0.09
N CYS A 667 -18.63 21.55 0.59
CA CYS A 667 -19.79 21.25 -0.26
C CYS A 667 -20.09 22.39 -1.21
N PRO A 668 -20.15 22.16 -2.54
CA PRO A 668 -20.37 23.25 -3.51
C PRO A 668 -21.77 23.87 -3.45
N VAL A 669 -22.73 23.22 -2.74
CA VAL A 669 -24.14 23.67 -2.66
C VAL A 669 -24.42 24.44 -1.39
N CYS A 670 -24.07 23.89 -0.22
CA CYS A 670 -24.39 24.52 1.06
C CYS A 670 -23.17 25.08 1.80
N HIS A 671 -21.98 25.00 1.19
CA HIS A 671 -20.71 25.46 1.76
C HIS A 671 -20.35 24.82 3.12
N ASN A 672 -20.94 23.66 3.43
CA ASN A 672 -20.57 22.89 4.60
C ASN A 672 -19.08 22.50 4.53
N LYS A 673 -18.33 22.74 5.61
CA LYS A 673 -16.90 22.37 5.79
C LYS A 673 -16.71 21.40 6.94
N ASP A 674 -17.80 21.02 7.62
CA ASP A 674 -17.74 20.03 8.71
C ASP A 674 -17.51 18.65 8.13
N ARG A 675 -16.30 18.15 8.31
CA ARG A 675 -15.86 16.85 7.80
C ARG A 675 -16.71 15.69 8.34
N ALA A 676 -17.22 15.79 9.57
CA ALA A 676 -18.07 14.76 10.17
C ALA A 676 -19.43 14.62 9.48
N LYS A 677 -19.84 15.64 8.71
CA LYS A 677 -21.12 15.68 7.97
C LYS A 677 -20.96 15.55 6.46
N MET A 678 -19.82 15.02 6.02
CA MET A 678 -19.53 14.75 4.62
C MET A 678 -18.95 13.35 4.47
N ASN A 679 -19.46 12.60 3.50
CA ASN A 679 -18.87 11.36 3.05
C ASN A 679 -18.06 11.66 1.78
N VAL A 680 -16.75 11.74 1.90
CA VAL A 680 -15.84 12.02 0.79
C VAL A 680 -15.02 10.77 0.49
N THR A 681 -15.10 10.31 -0.75
CA THR A 681 -14.39 9.10 -1.18
C THR A 681 -13.46 9.44 -2.34
N ARG A 682 -12.16 9.16 -2.19
CA ARG A 682 -11.15 9.38 -3.23
C ARG A 682 -10.24 8.18 -3.36
N ARG A 683 -9.76 7.97 -4.59
CA ARG A 683 -8.66 7.04 -4.79
C ARG A 683 -7.36 7.61 -4.26
N THR A 684 -6.69 6.79 -3.47
CA THR A 684 -5.37 7.13 -2.94
C THR A 684 -4.25 6.45 -3.71
N CYS A 685 -4.28 5.15 -3.87
CA CYS A 685 -3.22 4.40 -4.55
C CYS A 685 -3.66 2.98 -4.93
N GLY A 686 -4.80 2.86 -5.57
CA GLY A 686 -5.34 1.56 -5.96
C GLY A 686 -6.39 1.02 -4.99
N TYR A 687 -6.79 1.81 -4.00
CA TYR A 687 -7.97 1.60 -3.16
C TYR A 687 -8.62 2.95 -2.80
N LEU A 688 -9.81 2.92 -2.25
CA LEU A 688 -10.54 4.11 -1.85
C LEU A 688 -10.23 4.47 -0.40
N GLY A 689 -10.03 5.77 -0.15
CA GLY A 689 -10.02 6.35 1.18
C GLY A 689 -11.36 7.03 1.46
N GLU A 690 -11.90 6.87 2.66
CA GLU A 690 -13.21 7.39 3.05
C GLU A 690 -13.15 8.60 3.98
N ASN A 691 -12.01 8.81 4.62
CA ASN A 691 -11.81 9.90 5.56
C ASN A 691 -10.94 11.00 4.93
N TYR A 692 -9.93 11.44 5.64
CA TYR A 692 -9.16 12.61 5.23
C TYR A 692 -7.71 12.25 4.98
N TRP A 693 -7.07 13.07 4.19
CA TRP A 693 -5.73 12.88 3.67
C TRP A 693 -4.81 13.98 4.19
N ASN A 694 -3.51 13.69 4.27
CA ASN A 694 -2.49 14.67 4.59
C ASN A 694 -2.49 15.85 3.59
N VAL A 695 -1.85 16.95 3.98
CA VAL A 695 -1.81 18.20 3.19
C VAL A 695 -1.27 17.99 1.78
N GLY A 696 -0.23 17.15 1.62
CA GLY A 696 0.36 16.88 0.30
C GLY A 696 -0.60 16.10 -0.60
N LYS A 697 -1.29 15.09 -0.06
CA LYS A 697 -2.28 14.30 -0.81
C LYS A 697 -3.51 15.13 -1.17
N THR A 698 -3.95 16.01 -0.27
CA THR A 698 -5.04 16.97 -0.54
C THR A 698 -4.68 17.91 -1.69
N LYS A 699 -3.44 18.43 -1.73
CA LYS A 699 -2.95 19.26 -2.84
C LYS A 699 -2.86 18.48 -4.15
N GLU A 700 -2.40 17.23 -4.09
CA GLU A 700 -2.34 16.34 -5.26
C GLU A 700 -3.74 16.09 -5.82
N ILE A 701 -4.73 15.76 -4.99
CA ILE A 701 -6.13 15.56 -5.40
C ILE A 701 -6.71 16.85 -6.03
N LYS A 702 -6.44 18.02 -5.44
CA LYS A 702 -6.88 19.32 -5.98
C LYS A 702 -6.28 19.62 -7.35
N ALA A 703 -5.05 19.19 -7.58
CA ALA A 703 -4.31 19.46 -8.81
C ALA A 703 -4.65 18.53 -9.99
N ARG A 704 -5.44 17.47 -9.76
CA ARG A 704 -5.78 16.49 -10.79
C ARG A 704 -6.59 17.10 -11.92
N VAL A 705 -6.14 16.86 -13.15
CA VAL A 705 -6.87 17.25 -14.37
C VAL A 705 -7.68 16.08 -14.93
N LEU A 706 -8.76 16.39 -15.65
CA LEU A 706 -9.59 15.37 -16.31
C LEU A 706 -8.89 14.81 -17.55
N HIS A 707 -9.14 13.54 -17.85
CA HIS A 707 -8.56 12.81 -18.98
C HIS A 707 -9.61 12.43 -20.03
N LEU A 708 -10.90 12.72 -19.82
CA LEU A 708 -12.00 12.52 -20.77
C LEU A 708 -12.79 13.81 -20.95
#